data_803e6ae4495c1c0e25a0cee16e92bcdc
#
_entry.id   803e6ae4495c1c0e25a0cee16e92bcdc
#
_cell.length_a   1.000
_cell.length_b   1.000
_cell.length_c   1.000
_cell.angle_alpha   90.00
_cell.angle_beta   90.00
_cell.angle_gamma   90.00
#
_symmetry.space_group_name_H-M   'P 1'
#
loop_
_entity.id
_entity.type
_entity.pdbx_description
1 polymer ?
#
loop_
_entity_poly.entity_id
_entity_poly.type
_entity_poly.pdbx_seq_one_letter_code
_entity_poly.pdbx_strand_id
1 'polypeptide(L)'
;MAALVLAPILALFAVSARAAAPVSAHAPVTIPSIDAWTGSDGTPSADAWQHAARFRVDNEIQPGHNIAAPVATEVAVGYTPTALWLHFVASDPNPADVRIKYRQHDGFSDNDEFVGIIFSPFNDTQWGYEFFCTASGTESDSFRQQGNEYSSFDAIWYCNAHPTPTGYVVTMQIPFRSLKFPHSDAPQTWRMLFFRNWARNVRYQITQVKLDYDSNCTLCQAELVRTQTPIHAKGGNFLIIPAATVSQTDARATPDSRLAHGSPTAAAGLDARWAIRPDLEWSATLNPNFSQVAPDVLQSTVNRRFAIYYPENRPFFEEGTWVFNTPGFNYGKYNGNNNATNQFVDTRQIADPDWATKVVGQIGSNALGALVADDSITNILMPGPVQSRLQSFDFPTRDGLLRYRRDFAGNSAVGVLATNRTGNGYDNGLFAVDGSWQIDPSDTLTTQLAHSSTTYPQQVATAFGIAPGRVSGDGWLVAFQRTRSNYTANLLVANVAPGFRADMGYLPQVGYREVQPQFEYDWYSNDSWWNNGGFGASYDWVRASGNGPMLDRQAQIYAFVHAVGQSHVVLTARHDEQYFGGRTFTLGQYEIDASAQPLRWLQFEVDATGGDGVDYVGVRKGRLLSIAPSFTLSPGPHLEIDFVGNFEQLEVAGERLYTARLYDLRAAWYFNSRMFVRAIAQEQDVRNNVALYPPGTPSRTRTLASQFLFGYMVNPWTSLFAGYTDNYLGTGDTGLAQQGRTYFLKVSYAFQL
;
A
#
# COMPACT_ATOMS: atom_id res chain seq x y z
N MET A 1 -35.59 -3.45 -15.26
CA MET A 1 -34.37 -3.11 -16.03
C MET A 1 -33.13 -3.94 -15.65
N ALA A 2 -33.06 -4.49 -14.44
CA ALA A 2 -31.95 -5.39 -14.04
C ALA A 2 -31.89 -6.72 -14.84
N ALA A 3 -33.02 -7.26 -15.29
CA ALA A 3 -33.06 -8.51 -16.06
C ALA A 3 -32.53 -8.39 -17.51
N LEU A 4 -32.45 -7.21 -18.06
CA LEU A 4 -31.97 -6.99 -19.45
C LEU A 4 -30.43 -6.80 -19.53
N VAL A 5 -29.76 -6.57 -18.40
CA VAL A 5 -28.29 -6.45 -18.33
C VAL A 5 -27.65 -7.79 -17.97
N LEU A 6 -28.37 -8.67 -17.24
CA LEU A 6 -27.87 -10.01 -16.89
C LEU A 6 -27.82 -10.99 -18.07
N ALA A 7 -28.71 -10.88 -19.03
CA ALA A 7 -28.76 -11.80 -20.16
C ALA A 7 -27.53 -11.75 -21.08
N PRO A 8 -26.96 -10.58 -21.46
CA PRO A 8 -25.72 -10.56 -22.23
C PRO A 8 -24.48 -10.95 -21.40
N ILE A 9 -24.49 -10.75 -20.08
CA ILE A 9 -23.38 -11.16 -19.20
C ILE A 9 -23.32 -12.68 -19.08
N LEU A 10 -24.46 -13.35 -18.92
CA LEU A 10 -24.54 -14.82 -18.91
C LEU A 10 -24.21 -15.46 -20.27
N ALA A 11 -24.46 -14.77 -21.38
CA ALA A 11 -24.09 -15.24 -22.72
C ALA A 11 -22.57 -15.10 -22.99
N LEU A 12 -21.86 -14.17 -22.34
CA LEU A 12 -20.39 -14.06 -22.37
C LEU A 12 -19.70 -15.21 -21.62
N PHE A 13 -20.36 -15.87 -20.68
CA PHE A 13 -19.85 -17.06 -19.97
C PHE A 13 -19.73 -18.31 -20.86
N ALA A 14 -20.32 -18.31 -22.06
CA ALA A 14 -20.24 -19.41 -23.02
C ALA A 14 -19.10 -19.25 -24.07
N VAL A 15 -18.33 -18.17 -24.01
CA VAL A 15 -17.10 -18.05 -24.80
C VAL A 15 -16.06 -18.94 -24.12
N SER A 16 -15.83 -20.13 -24.72
CA SER A 16 -14.75 -21.02 -24.34
C SER A 16 -13.45 -20.19 -24.32
N ALA A 17 -12.95 -19.92 -23.10
CA ALA A 17 -11.64 -19.31 -22.89
C ALA A 17 -10.63 -20.23 -23.60
N ARG A 18 -10.17 -19.80 -24.75
CA ARG A 18 -8.97 -20.37 -25.35
C ARG A 18 -7.85 -19.95 -24.41
N ALA A 19 -7.44 -20.88 -23.53
CA ALA A 19 -6.28 -20.69 -22.68
C ALA A 19 -5.13 -20.25 -23.59
N ALA A 20 -4.62 -19.05 -23.38
CA ALA A 20 -3.38 -18.62 -23.97
C ALA A 20 -2.32 -19.68 -23.58
N ALA A 21 -1.61 -20.20 -24.55
CA ALA A 21 -0.58 -21.19 -24.28
C ALA A 21 0.46 -20.59 -23.34
N PRO A 22 0.94 -21.33 -22.32
CA PRO A 22 1.96 -20.84 -21.42
C PRO A 22 3.20 -20.40 -22.20
N VAL A 23 3.71 -19.21 -21.93
CA VAL A 23 4.81 -18.55 -22.65
C VAL A 23 6.15 -19.31 -22.54
N SER A 24 6.34 -20.28 -21.65
CA SER A 24 7.58 -21.06 -21.60
C SER A 24 7.36 -22.51 -22.00
N ALA A 25 7.80 -22.85 -23.20
CA ALA A 25 7.90 -24.24 -23.70
C ALA A 25 9.14 -24.97 -23.14
N HIS A 26 9.85 -24.42 -22.16
CA HIS A 26 11.06 -25.00 -21.60
C HIS A 26 10.72 -25.96 -20.46
N ALA A 27 11.43 -27.10 -20.39
CA ALA A 27 11.30 -28.02 -19.27
C ALA A 27 11.72 -27.29 -17.97
N PRO A 28 11.03 -27.53 -16.82
CA PRO A 28 11.39 -26.91 -15.56
C PRO A 28 12.85 -27.19 -15.17
N VAL A 29 13.57 -26.17 -14.72
CA VAL A 29 14.92 -26.33 -14.17
C VAL A 29 14.83 -27.08 -12.84
N THR A 30 15.62 -28.15 -12.67
CA THR A 30 15.62 -28.90 -11.42
C THR A 30 16.47 -28.21 -10.35
N ILE A 31 15.86 -27.90 -9.19
CA ILE A 31 16.55 -27.42 -8.00
C ILE A 31 16.93 -28.63 -7.14
N PRO A 32 18.22 -28.82 -6.83
CA PRO A 32 18.69 -29.95 -6.03
C PRO A 32 18.46 -29.73 -4.53
N SER A 33 18.36 -30.84 -3.79
CA SER A 33 18.57 -30.83 -2.34
C SER A 33 20.06 -30.64 -2.05
N ILE A 34 20.38 -29.67 -1.19
CA ILE A 34 21.76 -29.39 -0.75
C ILE A 34 21.98 -29.78 0.72
N ASP A 35 21.07 -30.55 1.30
CA ASP A 35 21.11 -30.95 2.71
C ASP A 35 22.39 -31.69 3.08
N ALA A 36 22.90 -32.52 2.21
CA ALA A 36 24.14 -33.28 2.42
C ALA A 36 25.41 -32.42 2.63
N TRP A 37 25.33 -31.14 2.24
CA TRP A 37 26.43 -30.16 2.33
C TRP A 37 26.14 -29.01 3.30
N THR A 38 25.18 -29.19 4.21
CA THR A 38 24.89 -28.23 5.29
C THR A 38 25.70 -28.58 6.53
N GLY A 39 26.14 -27.55 7.26
CA GLY A 39 26.81 -27.71 8.56
C GLY A 39 25.84 -28.15 9.67
N SER A 40 26.40 -28.45 10.84
CA SER A 40 25.60 -28.82 12.01
C SER A 40 24.69 -27.70 12.54
N ASP A 41 24.95 -26.46 12.13
CA ASP A 41 24.14 -25.25 12.36
C ASP A 41 23.01 -25.08 11.35
N GLY A 42 22.90 -25.99 10.37
CA GLY A 42 21.89 -25.94 9.30
C GLY A 42 22.21 -24.97 8.17
N THR A 43 23.41 -24.36 8.13
CA THR A 43 23.82 -23.47 7.04
C THR A 43 24.54 -24.21 5.93
N PRO A 44 24.29 -23.88 4.64
CA PRO A 44 25.00 -24.49 3.53
C PRO A 44 26.50 -24.16 3.54
N SER A 45 27.33 -25.15 3.34
CA SER A 45 28.78 -24.98 3.20
C SER A 45 29.12 -24.37 1.82
N ALA A 46 30.38 -23.99 1.61
CA ALA A 46 30.85 -23.53 0.31
C ALA A 46 30.66 -24.58 -0.79
N ASP A 47 30.76 -25.89 -0.45
CA ASP A 47 30.55 -26.99 -1.38
C ASP A 47 29.07 -27.14 -1.77
N ALA A 48 28.14 -26.80 -0.88
CA ALA A 48 26.71 -26.84 -1.20
C ALA A 48 26.37 -25.98 -2.43
N TRP A 49 27.00 -24.84 -2.56
CA TRP A 49 26.78 -23.93 -3.67
C TRP A 49 27.35 -24.43 -5.00
N GLN A 50 28.31 -25.37 -4.98
CA GLN A 50 28.80 -26.03 -6.22
C GLN A 50 27.77 -27.02 -6.77
N HIS A 51 26.94 -27.60 -5.90
CA HIS A 51 25.88 -28.55 -6.25
C HIS A 51 24.53 -27.88 -6.50
N ALA A 52 24.37 -26.61 -6.18
CA ALA A 52 23.14 -25.84 -6.36
C ALA A 52 22.85 -25.55 -7.84
N ALA A 53 21.56 -25.36 -8.17
CA ALA A 53 21.16 -24.90 -9.49
C ALA A 53 21.60 -23.44 -9.70
N ARG A 54 22.11 -23.10 -10.89
CA ARG A 54 22.67 -21.78 -11.17
C ARG A 54 21.84 -21.04 -12.20
N PHE A 55 21.64 -19.74 -11.92
CA PHE A 55 20.96 -18.80 -12.80
C PHE A 55 21.82 -17.56 -12.99
N ARG A 56 21.65 -16.89 -14.12
CA ARG A 56 22.29 -15.59 -14.40
C ARG A 56 21.21 -14.51 -14.49
N VAL A 57 21.39 -13.46 -13.72
CA VAL A 57 20.56 -12.26 -13.73
C VAL A 57 21.34 -11.22 -14.54
N ASP A 58 21.16 -11.24 -15.86
CA ASP A 58 21.96 -10.49 -16.82
C ASP A 58 21.12 -9.82 -17.94
N ASN A 59 19.81 -9.79 -17.78
CA ASN A 59 18.90 -9.12 -18.69
C ASN A 59 18.33 -7.84 -18.05
N GLU A 60 18.72 -6.70 -18.59
CA GLU A 60 18.20 -5.39 -18.14
C GLU A 60 16.80 -5.17 -18.71
N ILE A 61 15.85 -5.01 -17.81
CA ILE A 61 14.46 -4.73 -18.15
C ILE A 61 14.10 -3.24 -18.02
N GLN A 62 14.82 -2.49 -17.20
CA GLN A 62 14.70 -1.04 -17.07
C GLN A 62 16.08 -0.44 -16.76
N PRO A 63 16.39 0.75 -17.31
CA PRO A 63 15.64 1.52 -18.32
C PRO A 63 15.71 0.90 -19.74
N GLY A 64 16.64 -0.02 -19.98
CA GLY A 64 16.74 -0.73 -21.24
C GLY A 64 15.57 -1.69 -21.45
N HIS A 65 15.31 -2.02 -22.68
CA HIS A 65 14.17 -2.85 -23.07
C HIS A 65 14.69 -4.26 -23.45
N ASN A 66 14.91 -5.14 -22.45
CA ASN A 66 15.47 -6.48 -22.61
C ASN A 66 16.85 -6.50 -23.28
N ILE A 67 17.73 -5.63 -22.88
CA ILE A 67 19.12 -5.58 -23.34
C ILE A 67 20.07 -6.30 -22.36
N ALA A 68 21.32 -6.49 -22.74
CA ALA A 68 22.31 -7.04 -21.83
C ALA A 68 22.53 -6.11 -20.64
N ALA A 69 22.50 -6.65 -19.43
CA ALA A 69 22.72 -5.87 -18.22
C ALA A 69 24.18 -5.36 -18.14
N PRO A 70 24.40 -4.14 -17.61
CA PRO A 70 25.75 -3.57 -17.45
C PRO A 70 26.58 -4.27 -16.37
N VAL A 71 25.91 -5.08 -15.52
CA VAL A 71 26.55 -5.81 -14.41
C VAL A 71 26.03 -7.24 -14.36
N ALA A 72 26.88 -8.18 -13.96
CA ALA A 72 26.52 -9.58 -13.83
C ALA A 72 26.09 -9.91 -12.40
N THR A 73 25.10 -10.79 -12.26
CA THR A 73 24.71 -11.40 -10.99
C THR A 73 24.50 -12.89 -11.22
N GLU A 74 25.16 -13.71 -10.41
CA GLU A 74 24.93 -15.16 -10.39
C GLU A 74 24.07 -15.51 -9.16
N VAL A 75 23.16 -16.44 -9.34
CA VAL A 75 22.30 -16.97 -8.28
C VAL A 75 22.46 -18.47 -8.21
N ALA A 76 22.83 -18.99 -7.06
CA ALA A 76 22.81 -20.42 -6.76
C ALA A 76 21.59 -20.73 -5.88
N VAL A 77 20.79 -21.73 -6.27
CA VAL A 77 19.53 -22.10 -5.62
C VAL A 77 19.55 -23.57 -5.22
N GLY A 78 19.24 -23.83 -3.99
CA GLY A 78 19.08 -25.19 -3.45
C GLY A 78 18.09 -25.20 -2.29
N TYR A 79 17.75 -26.37 -1.79
CA TYR A 79 16.87 -26.49 -0.64
C TYR A 79 17.34 -27.57 0.34
N THR A 80 16.97 -27.40 1.60
CA THR A 80 17.07 -28.40 2.66
C THR A 80 15.65 -28.89 3.01
N PRO A 81 15.45 -29.88 3.86
CA PRO A 81 14.11 -30.28 4.30
C PRO A 81 13.28 -29.14 4.94
N THR A 82 13.92 -28.06 5.40
CA THR A 82 13.30 -26.99 6.19
C THR A 82 13.26 -25.63 5.53
N ALA A 83 14.08 -25.38 4.50
CA ALA A 83 14.21 -24.05 3.90
C ALA A 83 14.63 -24.07 2.43
N LEU A 84 14.18 -23.08 1.69
CA LEU A 84 14.75 -22.67 0.41
C LEU A 84 15.96 -21.76 0.67
N TRP A 85 17.06 -22.00 -0.05
CA TRP A 85 18.29 -21.26 0.08
C TRP A 85 18.68 -20.64 -1.26
N LEU A 86 19.05 -19.34 -1.20
CA LEU A 86 19.51 -18.59 -2.35
C LEU A 86 20.85 -17.93 -2.00
N HIS A 87 21.79 -17.95 -2.96
CA HIS A 87 23.08 -17.33 -2.81
C HIS A 87 23.38 -16.48 -4.04
N PHE A 88 23.35 -15.16 -3.86
CA PHE A 88 23.59 -14.17 -4.90
C PHE A 88 25.04 -13.68 -4.84
N VAL A 89 25.71 -13.67 -5.96
CA VAL A 89 27.02 -13.03 -6.17
C VAL A 89 26.80 -11.87 -7.13
N ALA A 90 26.67 -10.67 -6.60
CA ALA A 90 26.38 -9.45 -7.33
C ALA A 90 27.67 -8.69 -7.65
N SER A 91 28.16 -8.82 -8.88
CA SER A 91 29.38 -8.13 -9.34
C SER A 91 29.10 -6.64 -9.56
N ASP A 92 30.12 -5.82 -9.28
CA ASP A 92 30.08 -4.38 -9.48
C ASP A 92 31.43 -3.88 -9.99
N PRO A 93 31.48 -3.07 -11.07
CA PRO A 93 32.73 -2.51 -11.56
C PRO A 93 33.38 -1.51 -10.59
N ASN A 94 32.55 -0.89 -9.70
CA ASN A 94 32.98 0.04 -8.68
C ASN A 94 32.41 -0.36 -7.31
N PRO A 95 32.94 -1.37 -6.61
CA PRO A 95 32.39 -1.86 -5.36
C PRO A 95 32.28 -0.81 -4.25
N ALA A 96 33.09 0.26 -4.31
CA ALA A 96 33.01 1.38 -3.38
C ALA A 96 31.72 2.23 -3.53
N ASP A 97 31.05 2.11 -4.68
CA ASP A 97 29.82 2.83 -4.96
C ASP A 97 28.55 2.01 -4.58
N VAL A 98 28.73 0.78 -4.12
CA VAL A 98 27.61 -0.04 -3.60
C VAL A 98 26.93 0.72 -2.45
N ARG A 99 25.62 0.87 -2.55
CA ARG A 99 24.83 1.63 -1.56
C ARG A 99 24.53 0.75 -0.36
N ILE A 100 25.32 0.91 0.70
CA ILE A 100 25.13 0.22 1.98
C ILE A 100 24.43 1.16 2.93
N LYS A 101 23.15 0.86 3.25
CA LYS A 101 22.33 1.64 4.17
C LYS A 101 21.56 0.67 5.07
N TYR A 102 21.72 0.82 6.39
CA TYR A 102 20.90 0.06 7.34
C TYR A 102 19.50 0.65 7.42
N ARG A 103 18.50 -0.22 7.45
CA ARG A 103 17.09 0.10 7.58
C ARG A 103 16.44 -0.91 8.53
N GLN A 104 15.28 -0.56 9.06
CA GLN A 104 14.40 -1.56 9.66
C GLN A 104 13.86 -2.52 8.58
N HIS A 105 13.30 -3.63 9.00
CA HIS A 105 12.57 -4.54 8.12
C HIS A 105 11.57 -3.75 7.26
N ASP A 106 11.47 -4.06 5.98
CA ASP A 106 10.67 -3.36 4.95
C ASP A 106 10.97 -1.87 4.71
N GLY A 107 12.01 -1.34 5.34
CA GLY A 107 12.35 0.08 5.23
C GLY A 107 13.22 0.47 4.03
N PHE A 108 13.50 -0.44 3.07
CA PHE A 108 14.30 -0.09 1.89
C PHE A 108 13.47 0.65 0.83
N SER A 109 14.16 1.32 -0.07
CA SER A 109 13.56 2.04 -1.20
C SER A 109 14.12 1.57 -2.53
N ASP A 110 13.45 1.94 -3.60
CA ASP A 110 13.90 1.73 -4.97
C ASP A 110 15.30 2.30 -5.27
N ASN A 111 15.77 3.22 -4.43
CA ASN A 111 17.08 3.85 -4.53
C ASN A 111 18.18 3.08 -3.79
N ASP A 112 17.85 2.01 -3.09
CA ASP A 112 18.80 1.13 -2.45
C ASP A 112 19.25 0.02 -3.40
N GLU A 113 20.39 -0.59 -3.14
CA GLU A 113 20.83 -1.78 -3.87
C GLU A 113 20.35 -3.03 -3.20
N PHE A 114 19.66 -3.86 -3.96
CA PHE A 114 19.14 -5.13 -3.46
C PHE A 114 19.08 -6.21 -4.53
N VAL A 115 19.06 -7.43 -4.07
CA VAL A 115 18.78 -8.63 -4.87
C VAL A 115 17.61 -9.38 -4.25
N GLY A 116 16.94 -10.20 -5.03
CA GLY A 116 15.84 -11.01 -4.48
C GLY A 116 15.16 -11.90 -5.48
N ILE A 117 14.01 -12.38 -5.06
CA ILE A 117 13.21 -13.33 -5.80
C ILE A 117 11.73 -12.94 -5.72
N ILE A 118 11.05 -13.01 -6.86
CA ILE A 118 9.60 -13.05 -6.96
C ILE A 118 9.21 -14.52 -7.16
N PHE A 119 8.43 -15.07 -6.25
CA PHE A 119 8.28 -16.51 -6.11
C PHE A 119 6.82 -16.92 -5.96
N SER A 120 6.32 -17.75 -6.90
CA SER A 120 5.01 -18.37 -6.77
C SER A 120 5.14 -19.88 -6.51
N PRO A 121 4.91 -20.30 -5.24
CA PRO A 121 5.05 -21.70 -4.87
C PRO A 121 3.85 -22.56 -5.25
N PHE A 122 2.74 -21.98 -5.70
CA PHE A 122 1.59 -22.70 -6.22
C PHE A 122 1.63 -22.92 -7.73
N ASN A 123 2.71 -22.48 -8.40
CA ASN A 123 2.75 -22.39 -9.87
C ASN A 123 1.60 -21.52 -10.41
N ASP A 124 1.15 -20.59 -9.61
CA ASP A 124 0.11 -19.65 -9.94
C ASP A 124 0.71 -18.44 -10.68
N THR A 125 -0.06 -17.81 -11.53
CA THR A 125 0.35 -16.62 -12.28
C THR A 125 -0.24 -15.34 -11.70
N GLN A 126 -1.17 -15.46 -10.74
CA GLN A 126 -1.87 -14.32 -10.18
C GLN A 126 -1.23 -13.76 -8.93
N TRP A 127 -0.48 -14.60 -8.20
CA TRP A 127 0.13 -14.17 -6.96
C TRP A 127 1.45 -14.87 -6.65
N GLY A 128 2.28 -14.23 -5.85
CA GLY A 128 3.55 -14.74 -5.38
C GLY A 128 4.10 -13.92 -4.22
N TYR A 129 5.10 -14.48 -3.58
CA TYR A 129 5.90 -13.80 -2.57
C TYR A 129 7.05 -13.06 -3.25
N GLU A 130 7.48 -11.99 -2.62
CA GLU A 130 8.71 -11.28 -2.92
C GLU A 130 9.59 -11.29 -1.69
N PHE A 131 10.85 -11.63 -1.86
CA PHE A 131 11.86 -11.57 -0.82
C PHE A 131 13.06 -10.82 -1.36
N PHE A 132 13.35 -9.67 -0.78
CA PHE A 132 14.45 -8.82 -1.19
C PHE A 132 15.41 -8.58 -0.03
N CYS A 133 16.69 -8.56 -0.35
CA CYS A 133 17.75 -8.29 0.61
C CYS A 133 18.70 -7.24 0.05
N THR A 134 18.92 -6.18 0.82
CA THR A 134 19.85 -5.12 0.44
C THR A 134 21.29 -5.56 0.64
N ALA A 135 22.23 -4.81 0.05
CA ALA A 135 23.66 -5.02 0.25
C ALA A 135 24.12 -4.81 1.72
N SER A 136 23.26 -4.24 2.59
CA SER A 136 23.48 -4.10 4.04
C SER A 136 22.87 -5.21 4.88
N GLY A 137 22.12 -6.14 4.26
CA GLY A 137 21.40 -7.18 4.98
C GLY A 137 20.05 -6.71 5.58
N THR A 138 19.45 -5.67 5.05
CA THR A 138 18.06 -5.31 5.36
C THR A 138 17.15 -6.23 4.59
N GLU A 139 16.27 -6.90 5.31
CA GLU A 139 15.24 -7.80 4.79
C GLU A 139 14.00 -7.00 4.40
N SER A 140 13.38 -7.38 3.29
CA SER A 140 12.05 -6.93 2.92
C SER A 140 11.29 -8.04 2.24
N ASP A 141 10.06 -8.20 2.61
CA ASP A 141 9.14 -9.14 2.00
C ASP A 141 7.82 -8.48 1.65
N SER A 142 7.24 -8.92 0.57
CA SER A 142 5.96 -8.44 0.10
C SER A 142 5.17 -9.57 -0.56
N PHE A 143 3.93 -9.30 -0.84
CA PHE A 143 3.03 -10.18 -1.55
C PHE A 143 2.58 -9.52 -2.84
N ARG A 144 2.82 -10.15 -3.97
CA ARG A 144 2.37 -9.65 -5.28
C ARG A 144 1.10 -10.33 -5.71
N GLN A 145 0.08 -9.55 -6.10
CA GLN A 145 -1.17 -10.06 -6.64
C GLN A 145 -1.64 -9.21 -7.81
N GLN A 146 -1.87 -9.84 -8.97
CA GLN A 146 -2.37 -9.19 -10.18
C GLN A 146 -1.59 -7.89 -10.54
N GLY A 147 -0.28 -7.91 -10.39
CA GLY A 147 0.59 -6.77 -10.67
C GLY A 147 0.76 -5.78 -9.51
N ASN A 148 -0.07 -5.83 -8.48
CA ASN A 148 0.06 -4.99 -7.29
C ASN A 148 0.96 -5.65 -6.26
N GLU A 149 1.80 -4.85 -5.61
CA GLU A 149 2.67 -5.24 -4.50
C GLU A 149 2.05 -4.81 -3.17
N TYR A 150 2.06 -5.71 -2.21
CA TYR A 150 1.52 -5.51 -0.86
C TYR A 150 2.64 -5.76 0.16
N SER A 151 3.23 -4.70 0.67
CA SER A 151 4.31 -4.73 1.67
C SER A 151 3.84 -5.12 3.07
N SER A 152 2.57 -5.45 3.21
CA SER A 152 1.95 -5.86 4.47
C SER A 152 2.12 -7.35 4.82
N PHE A 153 2.88 -8.06 4.01
CA PHE A 153 3.22 -9.46 4.29
C PHE A 153 4.52 -9.51 5.08
N ASP A 154 4.49 -10.06 6.28
CA ASP A 154 5.65 -10.28 7.14
C ASP A 154 5.93 -11.78 7.31
N ALA A 155 7.13 -12.21 7.00
CA ALA A 155 7.61 -13.55 7.19
C ALA A 155 8.82 -13.61 8.15
N ILE A 156 9.03 -14.74 8.81
CA ILE A 156 10.30 -15.01 9.49
C ILE A 156 11.22 -15.71 8.51
N TRP A 157 12.16 -14.96 7.96
CA TRP A 157 13.21 -15.44 7.08
C TRP A 157 14.52 -14.71 7.40
N TYR A 158 15.60 -15.05 6.77
CA TYR A 158 16.91 -14.51 7.13
C TYR A 158 17.72 -14.18 5.89
N CYS A 159 18.36 -13.04 5.95
CA CYS A 159 19.28 -12.55 4.95
C CYS A 159 20.62 -12.19 5.59
N ASN A 160 21.70 -12.62 4.96
CA ASN A 160 23.06 -12.21 5.30
C ASN A 160 23.71 -11.63 4.07
N ALA A 161 24.14 -10.38 4.18
CA ALA A 161 24.83 -9.67 3.10
C ALA A 161 26.20 -9.16 3.55
N HIS A 162 27.19 -9.23 2.69
CA HIS A 162 28.50 -8.66 2.95
C HIS A 162 29.17 -8.16 1.68
N PRO A 163 29.93 -7.04 1.76
CA PRO A 163 30.68 -6.53 0.64
C PRO A 163 31.85 -7.45 0.32
N THR A 164 32.25 -7.47 -0.95
CA THR A 164 33.43 -8.18 -1.48
C THR A 164 34.29 -7.22 -2.30
N PRO A 165 35.54 -7.60 -2.64
CA PRO A 165 36.36 -6.78 -3.52
C PRO A 165 35.78 -6.54 -4.92
N THR A 166 34.80 -7.35 -5.33
CA THR A 166 34.20 -7.32 -6.69
C THR A 166 32.71 -6.96 -6.66
N GLY A 167 32.15 -6.54 -5.54
CA GLY A 167 30.74 -6.24 -5.38
C GLY A 167 30.21 -6.60 -4.01
N TYR A 168 29.16 -7.42 -3.94
CA TYR A 168 28.61 -7.94 -2.68
C TYR A 168 28.00 -9.33 -2.87
N VAL A 169 27.86 -10.04 -1.76
CA VAL A 169 27.24 -11.37 -1.70
C VAL A 169 26.07 -11.31 -0.75
N VAL A 170 24.98 -11.98 -1.13
CA VAL A 170 23.77 -12.13 -0.31
C VAL A 170 23.41 -13.60 -0.21
N THR A 171 23.19 -14.09 1.01
CA THR A 171 22.65 -15.43 1.27
C THR A 171 21.29 -15.29 1.96
N MET A 172 20.27 -15.87 1.35
CA MET A 172 18.90 -15.87 1.88
C MET A 172 18.53 -17.27 2.34
N GLN A 173 17.89 -17.36 3.51
CA GLN A 173 17.24 -18.54 4.03
C GLN A 173 15.75 -18.27 4.18
N ILE A 174 14.92 -18.92 3.39
CA ILE A 174 13.46 -18.80 3.43
C ILE A 174 12.90 -20.12 3.99
N PRO A 175 12.54 -20.16 5.29
CA PRO A 175 12.00 -21.36 5.92
C PRO A 175 10.67 -21.76 5.28
N PHE A 176 10.48 -23.03 4.97
CA PHE A 176 9.22 -23.50 4.39
C PHE A 176 8.01 -23.30 5.30
N ARG A 177 8.22 -23.18 6.61
CA ARG A 177 7.18 -22.83 7.57
C ARG A 177 6.67 -21.40 7.44
N SER A 178 7.44 -20.50 6.79
CA SER A 178 7.08 -19.12 6.51
C SER A 178 6.38 -18.96 5.16
N LEU A 179 6.28 -20.03 4.38
CA LEU A 179 5.66 -20.05 3.06
C LEU A 179 4.37 -20.86 3.08
N LYS A 180 3.40 -20.40 2.31
CA LYS A 180 2.21 -21.21 1.97
C LYS A 180 2.46 -21.85 0.59
N PHE A 181 2.34 -23.18 0.50
CA PHE A 181 2.44 -23.92 -0.76
C PHE A 181 1.65 -25.23 -0.71
N PRO A 182 1.29 -25.82 -1.87
CA PRO A 182 0.48 -27.04 -1.89
C PRO A 182 1.15 -28.21 -1.20
N HIS A 183 0.40 -28.92 -0.37
CA HIS A 183 0.87 -30.22 0.10
C HIS A 183 0.88 -31.23 -1.05
N SER A 184 2.00 -31.88 -1.29
CA SER A 184 2.16 -32.84 -2.40
C SER A 184 3.21 -33.90 -2.08
N ASP A 185 2.90 -35.14 -2.42
CA ASP A 185 3.86 -36.26 -2.39
C ASP A 185 4.74 -36.33 -3.66
N ALA A 186 4.52 -35.42 -4.60
CA ALA A 186 5.35 -35.22 -5.81
C ALA A 186 6.30 -34.03 -5.63
N PRO A 187 7.41 -33.97 -6.37
CA PRO A 187 8.27 -32.79 -6.42
C PRO A 187 7.46 -31.54 -6.76
N GLN A 188 7.71 -30.45 -6.03
CA GLN A 188 7.03 -29.16 -6.20
C GLN A 188 7.45 -28.52 -7.53
N THR A 189 6.51 -27.89 -8.19
CA THR A 189 6.79 -27.05 -9.37
C THR A 189 6.43 -25.61 -9.02
N TRP A 190 7.39 -24.70 -9.14
CA TRP A 190 7.30 -23.31 -8.71
C TRP A 190 7.61 -22.37 -9.88
N ARG A 191 7.23 -21.11 -9.76
CA ARG A 191 7.67 -20.03 -10.62
C ARG A 191 8.65 -19.14 -9.89
N MET A 192 9.81 -18.84 -10.50
CA MET A 192 10.84 -18.00 -9.89
C MET A 192 11.30 -16.94 -10.88
N LEU A 193 11.32 -15.70 -10.42
CA LEU A 193 11.90 -14.56 -11.12
C LEU A 193 12.95 -13.94 -10.20
N PHE A 194 14.23 -14.09 -10.54
CA PHE A 194 15.32 -13.47 -9.79
C PHE A 194 15.49 -12.02 -10.25
N PHE A 195 15.78 -11.15 -9.29
CA PHE A 195 15.80 -9.72 -9.51
C PHE A 195 17.03 -9.08 -8.87
N ARG A 196 17.60 -8.08 -9.54
CA ARG A 196 18.56 -7.14 -8.98
C ARG A 196 18.13 -5.71 -9.28
N ASN A 197 18.10 -4.86 -8.25
CA ASN A 197 18.04 -3.43 -8.38
C ASN A 197 19.46 -2.88 -8.24
N TRP A 198 20.01 -2.33 -9.32
CA TRP A 198 21.32 -1.71 -9.35
C TRP A 198 21.16 -0.20 -9.49
N ALA A 199 21.13 0.48 -8.33
CA ALA A 199 20.87 1.91 -8.25
C ALA A 199 22.16 2.71 -8.39
N ARG A 200 22.31 3.42 -9.53
CA ARG A 200 23.45 4.30 -9.85
C ARG A 200 22.92 5.65 -10.31
N ASN A 201 23.58 6.26 -11.29
CA ASN A 201 23.08 7.46 -11.96
C ASN A 201 21.72 7.24 -12.63
N VAL A 202 21.44 6.00 -12.98
CA VAL A 202 20.15 5.49 -13.45
C VAL A 202 19.79 4.28 -12.58
N ARG A 203 18.53 4.03 -12.33
CA ARG A 203 18.06 2.83 -11.67
C ARG A 203 17.93 1.71 -12.70
N TYR A 204 18.74 0.67 -12.56
CA TYR A 204 18.67 -0.51 -13.40
C TYR A 204 17.92 -1.63 -12.70
N GLN A 205 16.91 -2.17 -13.37
CA GLN A 205 16.21 -3.39 -12.96
C GLN A 205 16.64 -4.53 -13.87
N ILE A 206 17.10 -5.61 -13.26
CA ILE A 206 17.78 -6.71 -13.98
C ILE A 206 17.14 -8.04 -13.54
N THR A 207 16.84 -8.89 -14.51
CA THR A 207 16.22 -10.22 -14.31
C THR A 207 16.97 -11.31 -15.09
N GLN A 208 16.66 -12.59 -14.78
CA GLN A 208 17.23 -13.71 -15.56
C GLN A 208 16.46 -13.99 -16.87
N VAL A 209 15.22 -13.52 -16.97
CA VAL A 209 14.38 -13.74 -18.16
C VAL A 209 14.09 -12.41 -18.86
N LYS A 210 13.87 -12.46 -20.16
CA LYS A 210 13.32 -11.35 -20.92
C LYS A 210 11.82 -11.24 -20.66
N LEU A 211 11.33 -10.03 -20.42
CA LEU A 211 9.92 -9.78 -20.20
C LEU A 211 9.23 -9.33 -21.51
N ASP A 212 8.08 -9.91 -21.78
CA ASP A 212 7.18 -9.43 -22.82
C ASP A 212 6.37 -8.26 -22.26
N TYR A 213 6.65 -7.05 -22.72
CA TYR A 213 5.97 -5.83 -22.26
C TYR A 213 4.57 -5.65 -22.87
N ASP A 214 4.21 -6.48 -23.84
CA ASP A 214 2.83 -6.59 -24.30
C ASP A 214 1.97 -7.46 -23.37
N SER A 215 2.53 -7.93 -22.25
CA SER A 215 1.85 -8.73 -21.24
C SER A 215 1.79 -7.97 -19.91
N ASN A 216 0.61 -7.90 -19.32
CA ASN A 216 0.40 -7.34 -17.98
C ASN A 216 0.61 -8.36 -16.83
N CYS A 217 1.14 -9.54 -17.15
CA CYS A 217 1.37 -10.62 -16.21
C CYS A 217 2.86 -10.92 -16.03
N THR A 218 3.49 -10.41 -14.97
CA THR A 218 4.91 -10.67 -14.68
C THR A 218 5.18 -12.11 -14.27
N LEU A 219 4.36 -12.68 -13.38
CA LEU A 219 4.53 -14.06 -12.91
C LEU A 219 4.29 -15.11 -13.98
N CYS A 220 3.51 -14.81 -15.03
CA CYS A 220 3.33 -15.69 -16.17
C CYS A 220 4.65 -15.98 -16.91
N GLN A 221 5.58 -15.03 -16.84
CA GLN A 221 6.85 -15.00 -17.54
C GLN A 221 8.01 -15.53 -16.69
N ALA A 222 7.76 -15.75 -15.38
CA ALA A 222 8.75 -16.31 -14.46
C ALA A 222 9.14 -17.73 -14.86
N GLU A 223 10.40 -18.09 -14.61
CA GLU A 223 10.95 -19.39 -14.96
C GLU A 223 10.33 -20.51 -14.13
N LEU A 224 10.01 -21.63 -14.79
CA LEU A 224 9.53 -22.83 -14.11
C LEU A 224 10.71 -23.59 -13.51
N VAL A 225 10.62 -23.86 -12.23
CA VAL A 225 11.58 -24.68 -11.48
C VAL A 225 10.90 -25.85 -10.83
N ARG A 226 11.60 -26.95 -10.64
CA ARG A 226 11.08 -28.15 -9.99
C ARG A 226 12.06 -28.64 -8.94
N THR A 227 11.56 -28.96 -7.75
CA THR A 227 12.39 -29.57 -6.70
C THR A 227 12.76 -31.00 -7.09
N GLN A 228 13.95 -31.43 -6.71
CA GLN A 228 14.45 -32.79 -7.00
C GLN A 228 13.62 -33.87 -6.29
N THR A 229 13.18 -33.59 -5.08
CA THR A 229 12.38 -34.48 -4.23
C THR A 229 11.15 -33.72 -3.70
N PRO A 230 10.09 -34.42 -3.26
CA PRO A 230 8.98 -33.79 -2.58
C PRO A 230 9.44 -33.03 -1.33
N ILE A 231 8.81 -31.90 -1.05
CA ILE A 231 9.01 -31.13 0.19
C ILE A 231 7.77 -31.35 1.06
N HIS A 232 8.00 -31.95 2.21
CA HIS A 232 6.97 -32.18 3.21
C HIS A 232 7.06 -31.06 4.27
N ALA A 233 6.40 -29.92 4.03
CA ALA A 233 6.24 -28.95 5.10
C ALA A 233 5.37 -29.59 6.20
N LYS A 234 5.91 -29.63 7.40
CA LYS A 234 5.11 -30.00 8.57
C LYS A 234 4.15 -28.83 8.83
N GLY A 235 2.85 -29.07 8.65
CA GLY A 235 1.81 -28.16 9.18
C GLY A 235 1.89 -28.09 10.70
N GLY A 236 1.12 -27.16 11.29
CA GLY A 236 1.04 -27.06 12.76
C GLY A 236 2.00 -26.06 13.36
N ASN A 237 2.56 -25.14 12.58
CA ASN A 237 3.34 -24.02 13.12
C ASN A 237 2.40 -23.10 13.91
N PHE A 238 2.51 -23.15 15.24
CA PHE A 238 1.73 -22.31 16.14
C PHE A 238 2.64 -21.29 16.81
N LEU A 239 2.35 -20.01 16.60
CA LEU A 239 3.02 -18.90 17.27
C LEU A 239 2.09 -18.31 18.33
N ILE A 240 2.64 -18.09 19.52
CA ILE A 240 2.01 -17.28 20.58
C ILE A 240 2.93 -16.10 20.85
N ILE A 241 2.36 -14.89 20.80
CA ILE A 241 3.12 -13.65 20.92
C ILE A 241 2.51 -12.82 22.04
N PRO A 242 2.82 -13.12 23.31
CA PRO A 242 2.46 -12.24 24.41
C PRO A 242 3.19 -10.91 24.28
N ALA A 243 2.46 -9.83 24.57
CA ALA A 243 2.99 -8.48 24.63
C ALA A 243 2.64 -7.84 26.00
N ALA A 244 3.57 -7.10 26.55
CA ALA A 244 3.34 -6.31 27.74
C ALA A 244 3.71 -4.85 27.47
N THR A 245 2.84 -3.93 27.84
CA THR A 245 3.07 -2.49 27.70
C THR A 245 2.87 -1.82 29.04
N VAL A 246 3.83 -1.00 29.44
CA VAL A 246 3.67 -0.06 30.54
C VAL A 246 3.67 1.34 29.95
N SER A 247 2.67 2.15 30.29
CA SER A 247 2.56 3.52 29.79
C SER A 247 2.09 4.47 30.87
N GLN A 248 2.49 5.73 30.74
CA GLN A 248 1.98 6.84 31.54
C GLN A 248 1.60 7.97 30.61
N THR A 249 0.34 8.39 30.69
CA THR A 249 -0.19 9.49 29.88
C THR A 249 -0.55 10.65 30.79
N ASP A 250 0.06 11.81 30.52
CA ASP A 250 -0.31 13.08 31.12
C ASP A 250 -1.17 13.84 30.09
N ALA A 251 -2.30 14.38 30.49
CA ALA A 251 -3.22 15.09 29.59
C ALA A 251 -3.87 16.32 30.25
N ARG A 252 -4.29 17.27 29.40
CA ARG A 252 -5.16 18.37 29.81
C ARG A 252 -6.63 17.94 29.68
N ALA A 253 -7.44 18.27 30.68
CA ALA A 253 -8.88 18.05 30.60
C ALA A 253 -9.55 19.02 29.61
N THR A 254 -9.03 20.26 29.51
CA THR A 254 -9.40 21.26 28.51
C THR A 254 -8.13 21.97 28.03
N PRO A 255 -8.14 22.61 26.85
CA PRO A 255 -6.94 23.28 26.31
C PRO A 255 -6.27 24.27 27.29
N ASP A 256 -7.07 24.91 28.15
CA ASP A 256 -6.60 25.94 29.09
C ASP A 256 -6.31 25.38 30.50
N SER A 257 -6.64 24.12 30.81
CA SER A 257 -6.37 23.50 32.09
C SER A 257 -4.86 23.20 32.27
N ARG A 258 -4.44 22.94 33.52
CA ARG A 258 -3.08 22.42 33.77
C ARG A 258 -2.96 20.99 33.27
N LEU A 259 -1.76 20.63 32.80
CA LEU A 259 -1.43 19.24 32.46
C LEU A 259 -1.55 18.39 33.74
N ALA A 260 -2.45 17.43 33.75
CA ALA A 260 -2.62 16.48 34.83
C ALA A 260 -1.73 15.23 34.59
N HIS A 261 -1.03 14.83 35.64
CA HIS A 261 -0.21 13.62 35.59
C HIS A 261 -1.09 12.38 35.76
N GLY A 262 -1.08 11.50 34.75
CA GLY A 262 -1.73 10.20 34.85
C GLY A 262 -0.92 9.21 35.68
N SER A 263 -1.57 8.22 36.23
CA SER A 263 -0.89 7.09 36.87
C SER A 263 -0.34 6.15 35.82
N PRO A 264 0.82 5.51 36.08
CA PRO A 264 1.30 4.43 35.20
C PRO A 264 0.25 3.32 35.07
N THR A 265 0.03 2.87 33.85
CA THR A 265 -0.86 1.77 33.51
C THR A 265 -0.07 0.63 32.89
N ALA A 266 -0.43 -0.60 33.21
CA ALA A 266 0.13 -1.77 32.56
C ALA A 266 -0.99 -2.49 31.79
N ALA A 267 -0.69 -2.84 30.56
CA ALA A 267 -1.59 -3.60 29.69
C ALA A 267 -0.86 -4.83 29.16
N ALA A 268 -1.59 -5.93 29.04
CA ALA A 268 -1.11 -7.14 28.40
C ALA A 268 -1.95 -7.38 27.14
N GLY A 269 -1.30 -7.74 26.07
CA GLY A 269 -1.89 -8.17 24.81
C GLY A 269 -1.42 -9.56 24.44
N LEU A 270 -2.14 -10.22 23.56
CA LEU A 270 -1.80 -11.55 23.07
C LEU A 270 -2.14 -11.67 21.60
N ASP A 271 -1.15 -11.94 20.76
CA ASP A 271 -1.37 -12.38 19.40
C ASP A 271 -1.12 -13.90 19.30
N ALA A 272 -1.91 -14.57 18.49
CA ALA A 272 -1.77 -15.99 18.21
C ALA A 272 -1.89 -16.22 16.70
N ARG A 273 -1.07 -17.12 16.17
CA ARG A 273 -1.05 -17.52 14.77
C ARG A 273 -0.91 -19.01 14.65
N TRP A 274 -1.68 -19.60 13.78
CA TRP A 274 -1.66 -21.02 13.55
C TRP A 274 -1.78 -21.32 12.05
N ALA A 275 -0.70 -21.82 11.48
CA ALA A 275 -0.74 -22.44 10.17
C ALA A 275 -1.47 -23.80 10.30
N ILE A 276 -2.81 -23.78 10.25
CA ILE A 276 -3.68 -24.99 10.30
C ILE A 276 -3.22 -25.97 9.21
N ARG A 277 -2.90 -25.41 8.05
CA ARG A 277 -2.30 -26.08 6.90
C ARG A 277 -1.24 -25.15 6.31
N PRO A 278 -0.30 -25.66 5.49
CA PRO A 278 0.66 -24.79 4.80
C PRO A 278 0.01 -23.71 3.91
N ASP A 279 -1.24 -23.87 3.53
CA ASP A 279 -2.01 -22.99 2.65
C ASP A 279 -3.18 -22.28 3.35
N LEU A 280 -3.35 -22.44 4.67
CA LEU A 280 -4.42 -21.85 5.47
C LEU A 280 -3.94 -21.46 6.85
N GLU A 281 -4.08 -20.20 7.22
CA GLU A 281 -3.68 -19.64 8.51
C GLU A 281 -4.85 -19.05 9.27
N TRP A 282 -4.90 -19.32 10.56
CA TRP A 282 -5.71 -18.62 11.53
C TRP A 282 -4.85 -17.69 12.35
N SER A 283 -5.31 -16.47 12.62
CA SER A 283 -4.69 -15.52 13.53
C SER A 283 -5.72 -14.83 14.41
N ALA A 284 -5.31 -14.45 15.61
CA ALA A 284 -6.15 -13.73 16.57
C ALA A 284 -5.30 -12.74 17.37
N THR A 285 -5.93 -11.65 17.78
CA THR A 285 -5.36 -10.65 18.69
C THR A 285 -6.34 -10.33 19.81
N LEU A 286 -5.81 -10.16 21.00
CA LEU A 286 -6.54 -9.73 22.20
C LEU A 286 -5.84 -8.50 22.77
N ASN A 287 -6.61 -7.42 23.01
CA ASN A 287 -6.12 -6.15 23.56
C ASN A 287 -4.85 -5.67 22.83
N PRO A 288 -4.89 -5.49 21.49
CA PRO A 288 -3.72 -5.11 20.73
C PRO A 288 -3.24 -3.71 21.12
N ASN A 289 -1.92 -3.51 21.15
CA ASN A 289 -1.33 -2.20 21.43
C ASN A 289 -0.44 -1.78 20.24
N PHE A 290 -0.72 -0.62 19.68
CA PHE A 290 -0.06 -0.07 18.49
C PHE A 290 0.86 1.12 18.79
N SER A 291 1.29 1.33 20.05
CA SER A 291 2.09 2.50 20.47
C SER A 291 3.41 2.68 19.71
N GLN A 292 3.99 1.59 19.18
CA GLN A 292 5.24 1.61 18.43
C GLN A 292 5.06 2.05 16.98
N VAL A 293 3.83 1.99 16.47
CA VAL A 293 3.54 2.34 15.07
C VAL A 293 3.87 3.81 14.83
N ALA A 294 4.50 4.11 13.70
CA ALA A 294 4.75 5.49 13.33
C ALA A 294 3.43 6.23 13.06
N PRO A 295 3.30 7.49 13.48
CA PRO A 295 2.17 8.29 13.08
C PRO A 295 2.13 8.43 11.55
N ASP A 296 0.92 8.52 11.01
CA ASP A 296 0.72 8.76 9.59
C ASP A 296 1.45 10.03 9.13
N VAL A 297 1.87 10.08 7.87
CA VAL A 297 2.39 11.31 7.27
C VAL A 297 1.28 12.35 7.24
N LEU A 298 1.61 13.56 7.69
CA LEU A 298 0.63 14.65 7.72
C LEU A 298 0.12 14.97 6.33
N GLN A 299 -1.20 15.09 6.21
CA GLN A 299 -1.89 15.58 5.03
C GLN A 299 -2.67 16.85 5.35
N SER A 300 -2.78 17.77 4.38
CA SER A 300 -3.57 18.99 4.57
C SER A 300 -5.06 18.65 4.75
N THR A 301 -5.61 19.07 5.89
CA THR A 301 -7.04 18.90 6.20
C THR A 301 -7.87 20.13 5.82
N VAL A 302 -7.21 21.19 5.33
CA VAL A 302 -7.85 22.48 5.06
C VAL A 302 -8.58 22.44 3.74
N ASN A 303 -9.81 22.98 3.70
CA ASN A 303 -10.59 23.21 2.49
C ASN A 303 -10.77 21.94 1.61
N ARG A 304 -11.06 20.79 2.24
CA ARG A 304 -11.28 19.50 1.56
C ARG A 304 -12.75 19.17 1.42
N ARG A 305 -13.14 18.61 0.26
CA ARG A 305 -14.50 18.09 0.02
C ARG A 305 -14.68 16.71 0.63
N PHE A 306 -13.69 15.86 0.46
CA PHE A 306 -13.75 14.45 0.85
C PHE A 306 -12.79 14.15 2.00
N ALA A 307 -13.15 13.19 2.82
CA ALA A 307 -12.30 12.67 3.89
C ALA A 307 -10.94 12.21 3.33
N ILE A 308 -9.91 12.33 4.16
CA ILE A 308 -8.55 11.90 3.80
C ILE A 308 -8.45 10.39 4.03
N TYR A 309 -7.77 9.71 3.12
CA TYR A 309 -7.41 8.30 3.26
C TYR A 309 -6.04 8.16 3.93
N TYR A 310 -5.96 7.24 4.86
CA TYR A 310 -4.70 6.78 5.45
C TYR A 310 -4.60 5.27 5.27
N PRO A 311 -3.51 4.73 4.72
CA PRO A 311 -3.34 3.29 4.58
C PRO A 311 -3.28 2.60 5.94
N GLU A 312 -3.66 1.32 6.01
CA GLU A 312 -3.48 0.52 7.22
C GLU A 312 -1.97 0.34 7.50
N ASN A 313 -1.58 0.42 8.77
CA ASN A 313 -0.21 0.27 9.23
C ASN A 313 -0.10 -0.55 10.53
N ARG A 314 -1.21 -1.17 10.96
CA ARG A 314 -1.25 -2.05 12.13
C ARG A 314 -1.02 -3.49 11.72
N PRO A 315 0.05 -4.15 12.18
CA PRO A 315 0.53 -5.44 11.62
C PRO A 315 -0.53 -6.53 11.57
N PHE A 316 -1.39 -6.66 12.59
CA PHE A 316 -2.46 -7.67 12.59
C PHE A 316 -3.44 -7.46 11.44
N PHE A 317 -3.81 -6.22 11.13
CA PHE A 317 -4.78 -5.90 10.09
C PHE A 317 -4.16 -5.85 8.69
N GLU A 318 -2.88 -5.50 8.56
CA GLU A 318 -2.17 -5.50 7.28
C GLU A 318 -2.00 -6.91 6.73
N GLU A 319 -1.58 -7.85 7.56
CA GLU A 319 -1.27 -9.19 7.11
C GLU A 319 -2.48 -9.93 6.56
N GLY A 320 -2.31 -10.52 5.37
CA GLY A 320 -3.35 -11.28 4.67
C GLY A 320 -4.46 -10.42 4.06
N THR A 321 -4.36 -9.09 4.06
CA THR A 321 -5.39 -8.18 3.48
C THR A 321 -5.58 -8.39 1.99
N TRP A 322 -4.58 -8.89 1.27
CA TRP A 322 -4.67 -9.22 -0.15
C TRP A 322 -5.86 -10.13 -0.50
N VAL A 323 -6.26 -11.01 0.42
CA VAL A 323 -7.44 -11.87 0.23
C VAL A 323 -8.71 -11.04 0.15
N PHE A 324 -8.82 -9.97 0.96
CA PHE A 324 -10.02 -9.16 1.09
C PHE A 324 -10.17 -8.09 0.00
N ASN A 325 -9.10 -7.82 -0.73
CA ASN A 325 -9.16 -6.86 -1.82
C ASN A 325 -10.11 -7.32 -2.92
N THR A 326 -10.88 -6.38 -3.42
CA THR A 326 -11.70 -6.56 -4.61
C THR A 326 -11.09 -5.75 -5.75
N PRO A 327 -11.15 -6.20 -7.02
CA PRO A 327 -10.88 -5.33 -8.13
C PRO A 327 -11.93 -4.22 -8.05
N GLY A 328 -11.56 -3.09 -7.48
CA GLY A 328 -12.50 -2.09 -7.07
C GLY A 328 -12.45 -0.84 -7.91
N PHE A 329 -13.23 0.16 -7.52
CA PHE A 329 -13.34 1.52 -8.02
C PHE A 329 -12.00 2.32 -8.01
N ASN A 330 -10.89 1.63 -8.21
CA ASN A 330 -9.51 2.08 -8.03
C ASN A 330 -8.83 2.56 -9.30
N TYR A 331 -9.57 2.95 -10.30
CA TYR A 331 -8.92 3.60 -11.44
C TYR A 331 -8.72 5.07 -11.11
N GLY A 332 -7.44 5.38 -10.85
CA GLY A 332 -6.92 6.61 -10.33
C GLY A 332 -7.67 7.87 -10.71
N LYS A 333 -8.45 8.39 -9.81
CA LYS A 333 -8.62 9.82 -9.77
C LYS A 333 -7.26 10.40 -9.38
N TYR A 334 -6.53 10.89 -10.37
CA TYR A 334 -5.42 11.79 -10.16
C TYR A 334 -5.97 13.13 -9.60
N ASN A 335 -6.50 13.08 -8.39
CA ASN A 335 -6.72 14.27 -7.59
C ASN A 335 -5.46 14.43 -6.78
N GLY A 336 -4.62 15.37 -7.15
CA GLY A 336 -3.33 15.65 -6.54
C GLY A 336 -3.28 15.26 -5.06
N ASN A 337 -2.36 14.41 -4.68
CA ASN A 337 -2.06 13.89 -3.35
C ASN A 337 -2.97 12.81 -2.74
N ASN A 338 -3.93 12.23 -3.44
CA ASN A 338 -4.66 11.10 -2.86
C ASN A 338 -4.81 9.98 -3.88
N ASN A 339 -3.94 8.98 -3.82
CA ASN A 339 -4.20 7.61 -4.30
C ASN A 339 -5.31 6.95 -3.46
N ALA A 340 -6.35 7.70 -3.12
CA ALA A 340 -7.48 7.26 -2.33
C ALA A 340 -8.33 6.33 -3.19
N THR A 341 -8.04 5.07 -3.07
CA THR A 341 -8.75 4.00 -3.74
C THR A 341 -10.09 3.77 -3.01
N ASN A 342 -11.20 3.91 -3.72
CA ASN A 342 -12.51 3.52 -3.19
C ASN A 342 -12.48 2.01 -2.89
N GLN A 343 -12.45 1.63 -1.61
CA GLN A 343 -12.33 0.25 -1.16
C GLN A 343 -13.58 -0.17 -0.39
N PHE A 344 -14.02 -1.41 -0.56
CA PHE A 344 -15.10 -1.97 0.26
C PHE A 344 -14.60 -2.50 1.60
N VAL A 345 -13.30 -2.67 1.74
CA VAL A 345 -12.64 -3.07 2.97
C VAL A 345 -11.50 -2.10 3.27
N ASP A 346 -11.60 -1.45 4.41
CA ASP A 346 -10.59 -0.59 5.02
C ASP A 346 -10.60 -0.88 6.52
N THR A 347 -9.65 -1.67 6.97
CA THR A 347 -9.60 -2.12 8.36
C THR A 347 -9.35 -1.00 9.37
N ARG A 348 -8.94 0.20 8.92
CA ARG A 348 -8.87 1.40 9.76
C ARG A 348 -10.23 1.86 10.28
N GLN A 349 -11.33 1.41 9.67
CA GLN A 349 -12.68 1.63 10.21
C GLN A 349 -12.90 0.88 11.53
N ILE A 350 -12.16 -0.20 11.79
CA ILE A 350 -12.05 -0.87 13.10
C ILE A 350 -11.04 -0.06 13.92
N ALA A 351 -11.54 0.84 14.77
CA ALA A 351 -10.71 1.90 15.35
C ALA A 351 -9.94 1.44 16.60
N ASP A 352 -10.62 0.80 17.53
CA ASP A 352 -10.12 0.41 18.87
C ASP A 352 -10.62 -1.00 19.23
N PRO A 353 -10.05 -2.05 18.58
CA PRO A 353 -10.54 -3.41 18.77
C PRO A 353 -10.13 -3.98 20.13
N ASP A 354 -11.10 -4.50 20.90
CA ASP A 354 -10.83 -5.30 22.09
C ASP A 354 -10.25 -6.65 21.72
N TRP A 355 -10.76 -7.24 20.65
CA TRP A 355 -10.21 -8.45 20.03
C TRP A 355 -10.56 -8.52 18.54
N ALA A 356 -9.74 -9.24 17.82
CA ALA A 356 -10.03 -9.60 16.45
C ALA A 356 -9.50 -11.02 16.13
N THR A 357 -10.16 -11.69 15.21
CA THR A 357 -9.71 -12.98 14.68
C THR A 357 -9.94 -13.06 13.19
N LYS A 358 -9.00 -13.70 12.48
CA LYS A 358 -9.12 -13.90 11.04
C LYS A 358 -8.61 -15.29 10.62
N VAL A 359 -9.16 -15.76 9.50
CA VAL A 359 -8.66 -16.92 8.76
C VAL A 359 -8.40 -16.47 7.34
N VAL A 360 -7.21 -16.70 6.82
CA VAL A 360 -6.83 -16.36 5.45
C VAL A 360 -6.01 -17.48 4.81
N GLY A 361 -6.22 -17.71 3.53
CA GLY A 361 -5.44 -18.71 2.82
C GLY A 361 -5.90 -18.94 1.37
N GLN A 362 -5.13 -19.79 0.68
CA GLN A 362 -5.44 -20.21 -0.69
C GLN A 362 -5.29 -21.72 -0.81
N ILE A 363 -6.38 -22.40 -1.04
CA ILE A 363 -6.44 -23.86 -1.19
C ILE A 363 -6.61 -24.18 -2.67
N GLY A 364 -5.51 -24.58 -3.33
CA GLY A 364 -5.47 -24.71 -4.78
C GLY A 364 -5.81 -23.38 -5.46
N SER A 365 -6.82 -23.36 -6.33
CA SER A 365 -7.31 -22.14 -6.99
C SER A 365 -8.37 -21.38 -6.19
N ASN A 366 -8.52 -21.62 -4.88
CA ASN A 366 -9.56 -21.00 -4.09
C ASN A 366 -8.94 -20.18 -2.95
N ALA A 367 -9.06 -18.86 -2.98
CA ALA A 367 -8.70 -17.99 -1.87
C ALA A 367 -9.89 -17.77 -0.95
N LEU A 368 -9.63 -17.84 0.36
CA LEU A 368 -10.61 -17.68 1.43
C LEU A 368 -10.11 -16.68 2.45
N GLY A 369 -11.00 -15.79 2.89
CA GLY A 369 -10.73 -14.86 3.98
C GLY A 369 -11.98 -14.66 4.83
N ALA A 370 -11.81 -14.68 6.15
CA ALA A 370 -12.83 -14.29 7.11
C ALA A 370 -12.18 -13.51 8.24
N LEU A 371 -12.82 -12.44 8.68
CA LEU A 371 -12.37 -11.63 9.82
C LEU A 371 -13.58 -11.28 10.68
N VAL A 372 -13.41 -11.33 12.00
CA VAL A 372 -14.36 -10.81 12.98
C VAL A 372 -13.58 -9.98 14.01
N ALA A 373 -14.12 -8.81 14.35
CA ALA A 373 -13.57 -7.94 15.39
C ALA A 373 -14.68 -7.39 16.28
N ASP A 374 -14.34 -7.07 17.50
CA ASP A 374 -15.18 -6.33 18.46
C ASP A 374 -14.50 -4.98 18.69
N ASP A 375 -15.14 -3.89 18.26
CA ASP A 375 -14.57 -2.55 18.23
C ASP A 375 -15.29 -1.67 19.23
N SER A 376 -14.54 -1.04 20.15
CA SER A 376 -15.08 -0.18 21.20
C SER A 376 -15.56 1.16 20.68
N ILE A 377 -15.03 1.63 19.54
CA ILE A 377 -15.31 2.93 18.92
C ILE A 377 -15.78 2.72 17.47
N THR A 378 -16.90 3.34 17.11
CA THR A 378 -17.43 3.23 15.75
C THR A 378 -17.07 4.45 14.90
N ASN A 379 -16.20 4.27 13.92
CA ASN A 379 -15.94 5.27 12.88
C ASN A 379 -16.95 5.13 11.74
N ILE A 380 -17.54 6.24 11.32
CA ILE A 380 -18.46 6.28 10.16
C ILE A 380 -18.00 7.35 9.18
N LEU A 381 -17.64 6.93 7.97
CA LEU A 381 -17.42 7.80 6.82
C LEU A 381 -18.76 7.97 6.08
N MET A 382 -19.42 9.11 6.28
CA MET A 382 -20.68 9.44 5.61
C MET A 382 -20.39 10.02 4.21
N PRO A 383 -20.63 9.25 3.14
CA PRO A 383 -20.40 9.71 1.78
C PRO A 383 -21.54 10.59 1.27
N GLY A 384 -21.23 11.46 0.33
CA GLY A 384 -22.20 12.25 -0.40
C GLY A 384 -21.78 12.47 -1.86
N PRO A 385 -22.63 13.08 -2.68
CA PRO A 385 -22.30 13.26 -4.10
C PRO A 385 -21.20 14.29 -4.34
N VAL A 386 -21.00 15.27 -3.45
CA VAL A 386 -20.05 16.37 -3.60
C VAL A 386 -19.08 16.52 -2.44
N GLN A 387 -19.35 15.88 -1.30
CA GLN A 387 -18.50 15.92 -0.09
C GLN A 387 -18.77 14.73 0.81
N SER A 388 -17.83 14.41 1.68
CA SER A 388 -17.99 13.42 2.74
C SER A 388 -17.57 13.96 4.11
N ARG A 389 -17.99 13.28 5.18
CA ARG A 389 -17.57 13.58 6.57
C ARG A 389 -17.27 12.30 7.30
N LEU A 390 -16.16 12.28 8.04
CA LEU A 390 -15.80 11.21 8.95
C LEU A 390 -16.10 11.64 10.38
N GLN A 391 -16.72 10.76 11.17
CA GLN A 391 -16.98 10.99 12.59
C GLN A 391 -16.89 9.70 13.38
N SER A 392 -16.31 9.79 14.58
CA SER A 392 -16.23 8.71 15.56
C SER A 392 -17.39 8.82 16.56
N PHE A 393 -17.91 7.66 16.98
CA PHE A 393 -18.99 7.53 17.94
C PHE A 393 -18.54 6.60 19.06
N ASP A 394 -18.87 6.97 20.29
CA ASP A 394 -18.60 6.23 21.51
C ASP A 394 -19.68 5.16 21.73
N PHE A 395 -19.72 4.17 20.83
CA PHE A 395 -20.48 2.94 21.01
C PHE A 395 -19.78 1.79 20.30
N PRO A 396 -19.86 0.57 20.87
CA PRO A 396 -19.19 -0.59 20.31
C PRO A 396 -19.93 -1.14 19.09
N THR A 397 -19.14 -1.73 18.17
CA THR A 397 -19.64 -2.54 17.05
C THR A 397 -18.95 -3.89 16.99
N ARG A 398 -19.67 -4.86 16.44
CA ARG A 398 -19.10 -6.12 15.98
C ARG A 398 -19.01 -6.07 14.47
N ASP A 399 -17.77 -6.28 13.99
CA ASP A 399 -17.40 -6.15 12.60
C ASP A 399 -17.07 -7.52 12.03
N GLY A 400 -17.67 -7.85 10.88
CA GLY A 400 -17.51 -9.13 10.20
C GLY A 400 -17.22 -8.97 8.72
N LEU A 401 -16.35 -9.82 8.19
CA LEU A 401 -15.95 -9.79 6.81
C LEU A 401 -15.72 -11.22 6.31
N LEU A 402 -16.23 -11.51 5.11
CA LEU A 402 -16.07 -12.80 4.43
C LEU A 402 -15.72 -12.56 2.97
N ARG A 403 -14.67 -13.22 2.50
CA ARG A 403 -14.22 -13.20 1.11
C ARG A 403 -13.99 -14.60 0.59
N TYR A 404 -14.47 -14.88 -0.62
CA TYR A 404 -14.11 -16.05 -1.41
C TYR A 404 -13.74 -15.60 -2.81
N ARG A 405 -12.65 -16.13 -3.35
CA ARG A 405 -12.22 -15.91 -4.73
C ARG A 405 -11.78 -17.24 -5.33
N ARG A 406 -12.16 -17.47 -6.58
CA ARG A 406 -11.69 -18.57 -7.39
C ARG A 406 -10.88 -18.04 -8.56
N ASP A 407 -9.67 -18.55 -8.66
CA ASP A 407 -8.74 -18.27 -9.74
C ASP A 407 -8.90 -19.31 -10.86
N PHE A 408 -8.79 -18.88 -12.11
CA PHE A 408 -8.88 -19.68 -13.31
C PHE A 408 -7.58 -19.55 -14.11
N ALA A 409 -7.32 -20.52 -14.98
CA ALA A 409 -6.19 -20.47 -15.89
C ALA A 409 -6.24 -19.17 -16.74
N GLY A 410 -5.07 -18.60 -17.06
CA GLY A 410 -4.97 -17.38 -17.85
C GLY A 410 -5.22 -16.09 -17.06
N ASN A 411 -4.83 -16.05 -15.80
CA ASN A 411 -4.86 -14.85 -14.94
C ASN A 411 -6.27 -14.23 -14.74
N SER A 412 -7.29 -15.07 -14.73
CA SER A 412 -8.69 -14.66 -14.53
C SER A 412 -9.20 -15.11 -13.17
N ALA A 413 -10.12 -14.34 -12.59
CA ALA A 413 -10.68 -14.66 -11.27
C ALA A 413 -12.13 -14.20 -11.14
N VAL A 414 -12.88 -14.85 -10.26
CA VAL A 414 -14.22 -14.42 -9.82
C VAL A 414 -14.28 -14.52 -8.30
N GLY A 415 -14.89 -13.52 -7.67
CA GLY A 415 -14.96 -13.45 -6.22
C GLY A 415 -16.30 -12.95 -5.68
N VAL A 416 -16.52 -13.21 -4.41
CA VAL A 416 -17.64 -12.67 -3.62
C VAL A 416 -17.10 -12.10 -2.31
N LEU A 417 -17.68 -10.99 -1.87
CA LEU A 417 -17.35 -10.30 -0.63
C LEU A 417 -18.64 -10.03 0.13
N ALA A 418 -18.63 -10.26 1.44
CA ALA A 418 -19.67 -9.81 2.35
C ALA A 418 -19.04 -9.09 3.54
N THR A 419 -19.55 -7.92 3.91
CA THR A 419 -19.18 -7.21 5.13
C THR A 419 -20.40 -6.91 5.97
N ASN A 420 -20.23 -6.89 7.29
CA ASN A 420 -21.28 -6.54 8.23
C ASN A 420 -20.67 -5.78 9.44
N ARG A 421 -21.33 -4.69 9.86
CA ARG A 421 -21.03 -3.94 11.09
C ARG A 421 -22.31 -3.74 11.86
N THR A 422 -22.36 -4.17 13.12
CA THR A 422 -23.56 -4.09 13.94
C THR A 422 -23.27 -3.66 15.36
N GLY A 423 -24.09 -2.78 15.91
CA GLY A 423 -24.00 -2.37 17.31
C GLY A 423 -24.93 -1.20 17.64
N ASN A 424 -25.52 -1.19 18.81
CA ASN A 424 -26.29 -0.06 19.36
C ASN A 424 -27.37 0.50 18.40
N GLY A 425 -28.11 -0.38 17.69
CA GLY A 425 -29.11 0.01 16.70
C GLY A 425 -28.54 0.50 15.36
N TYR A 426 -27.24 0.46 15.19
CA TYR A 426 -26.53 0.61 13.92
C TYR A 426 -26.36 -0.76 13.26
N ASP A 427 -26.59 -0.81 11.96
CA ASP A 427 -26.36 -2.02 11.12
C ASP A 427 -25.94 -1.57 9.73
N ASN A 428 -24.84 -2.10 9.22
CA ASN A 428 -24.39 -1.94 7.83
C ASN A 428 -24.03 -3.30 7.27
N GLY A 429 -24.70 -3.73 6.20
CA GLY A 429 -24.37 -4.92 5.44
C GLY A 429 -24.06 -4.58 3.99
N LEU A 430 -23.01 -5.17 3.44
CA LEU A 430 -22.65 -5.09 2.03
C LEU A 430 -22.38 -6.48 1.48
N PHE A 431 -22.86 -6.73 0.26
CA PHE A 431 -22.54 -7.93 -0.53
C PHE A 431 -22.07 -7.49 -1.91
N ALA A 432 -20.95 -8.07 -2.37
CA ALA A 432 -20.38 -7.78 -3.69
C ALA A 432 -19.98 -9.06 -4.43
N VAL A 433 -20.07 -9.01 -5.75
CA VAL A 433 -19.53 -10.00 -6.69
C VAL A 433 -18.59 -9.25 -7.63
N ASP A 434 -17.43 -9.81 -7.86
CA ASP A 434 -16.42 -9.21 -8.74
C ASP A 434 -15.80 -10.27 -9.66
N GLY A 435 -15.16 -9.78 -10.73
CA GLY A 435 -14.41 -10.62 -11.64
C GLY A 435 -13.39 -9.84 -12.42
N SER A 436 -12.28 -10.50 -12.71
CA SER A 436 -11.23 -10.02 -13.60
C SER A 436 -10.95 -11.10 -14.63
N TRP A 437 -11.00 -10.75 -15.91
CA TRP A 437 -10.77 -11.66 -17.03
C TRP A 437 -9.63 -11.15 -17.88
N GLN A 438 -8.60 -11.96 -17.98
CA GLN A 438 -7.53 -11.79 -18.95
C GLN A 438 -8.04 -12.32 -20.31
N ILE A 439 -8.43 -11.41 -21.20
CA ILE A 439 -8.96 -11.76 -22.53
C ILE A 439 -7.85 -12.29 -23.42
N ASP A 440 -6.72 -11.61 -23.39
CA ASP A 440 -5.43 -12.00 -23.97
C ASP A 440 -4.28 -11.43 -23.10
N PRO A 441 -3.01 -11.67 -23.40
CA PRO A 441 -1.90 -11.18 -22.55
C PRO A 441 -1.91 -9.68 -22.27
N SER A 442 -2.53 -8.90 -23.14
CA SER A 442 -2.56 -7.42 -23.06
C SER A 442 -3.86 -6.85 -22.53
N ASP A 443 -4.97 -7.58 -22.66
CA ASP A 443 -6.32 -7.07 -22.44
C ASP A 443 -6.96 -7.67 -21.18
N THR A 444 -7.35 -6.83 -20.24
CA THR A 444 -8.06 -7.23 -19.02
C THR A 444 -9.41 -6.53 -18.95
N LEU A 445 -10.46 -7.30 -18.66
CA LEU A 445 -11.78 -6.81 -18.32
C LEU A 445 -12.04 -7.05 -16.84
N THR A 446 -12.37 -6.01 -16.10
CA THR A 446 -12.72 -6.07 -14.68
C THR A 446 -14.16 -5.64 -14.47
N THR A 447 -14.90 -6.36 -13.64
CA THR A 447 -16.29 -6.02 -13.30
C THR A 447 -16.52 -6.17 -11.81
N GLN A 448 -17.41 -5.34 -11.26
CA GLN A 448 -17.87 -5.46 -9.88
C GLN A 448 -19.34 -5.04 -9.77
N LEU A 449 -20.13 -5.79 -8.99
CA LEU A 449 -21.52 -5.52 -8.63
C LEU A 449 -21.62 -5.59 -7.12
N ALA A 450 -22.26 -4.61 -6.49
CA ALA A 450 -22.43 -4.58 -5.04
C ALA A 450 -23.81 -4.05 -4.64
N HIS A 451 -24.32 -4.56 -3.53
CA HIS A 451 -25.52 -4.08 -2.86
C HIS A 451 -25.23 -3.81 -1.39
N SER A 452 -25.73 -2.71 -0.86
CA SER A 452 -25.62 -2.41 0.56
C SER A 452 -26.96 -2.03 1.18
N SER A 453 -27.09 -2.31 2.47
CA SER A 453 -28.21 -1.92 3.31
C SER A 453 -27.72 -1.49 4.68
N THR A 454 -28.09 -0.29 5.09
CA THR A 454 -27.59 0.35 6.32
C THR A 454 -28.74 0.92 7.12
N THR A 455 -28.73 0.73 8.43
CA THR A 455 -29.63 1.38 9.38
C THR A 455 -28.83 2.29 10.29
N TYR A 456 -29.15 3.59 10.29
CA TYR A 456 -28.52 4.56 11.16
C TYR A 456 -29.42 4.90 12.35
N PRO A 457 -28.92 4.76 13.61
CA PRO A 457 -29.62 5.19 14.80
C PRO A 457 -29.73 6.73 14.88
N GLN A 458 -30.62 7.20 15.72
CA GLN A 458 -30.93 8.64 15.85
C GLN A 458 -29.68 9.50 16.12
N GLN A 459 -28.74 9.03 16.95
CA GLN A 459 -27.52 9.80 17.26
C GLN A 459 -26.63 10.01 16.04
N VAL A 460 -26.45 8.97 15.19
CA VAL A 460 -25.68 9.05 13.94
C VAL A 460 -26.39 9.96 12.95
N ALA A 461 -27.71 9.75 12.79
CA ALA A 461 -28.54 10.56 11.91
C ALA A 461 -28.47 12.06 12.25
N THR A 462 -28.55 12.39 13.54
CA THR A 462 -28.43 13.77 14.03
C THR A 462 -27.07 14.38 13.75
N ALA A 463 -25.98 13.62 14.00
CA ALA A 463 -24.61 14.08 13.80
C ALA A 463 -24.32 14.42 12.33
N PHE A 464 -24.87 13.66 11.40
CA PHE A 464 -24.69 13.90 9.96
C PHE A 464 -25.80 14.74 9.31
N GLY A 465 -26.88 15.07 10.04
CA GLY A 465 -28.01 15.83 9.52
C GLY A 465 -28.82 15.07 8.48
N ILE A 466 -28.94 13.75 8.63
CA ILE A 466 -29.72 12.85 7.75
C ILE A 466 -30.97 12.31 8.48
N ALA A 467 -31.91 11.76 7.75
CA ALA A 467 -33.04 11.04 8.36
C ALA A 467 -32.57 9.72 9.00
N PRO A 468 -33.01 9.39 10.21
CA PRO A 468 -32.75 8.09 10.80
C PRO A 468 -33.51 6.98 10.05
N GLY A 469 -33.00 5.75 10.10
CA GLY A 469 -33.63 4.60 9.52
C GLY A 469 -32.78 3.91 8.46
N ARG A 470 -33.44 3.09 7.64
CA ARG A 470 -32.79 2.23 6.65
C ARG A 470 -32.56 2.96 5.33
N VAL A 471 -31.37 2.84 4.82
CA VAL A 471 -30.96 3.26 3.48
C VAL A 471 -30.31 2.09 2.74
N SER A 472 -30.55 1.95 1.45
CA SER A 472 -29.94 0.91 0.62
C SER A 472 -29.60 1.43 -0.77
N GLY A 473 -28.66 0.78 -1.41
CA GLY A 473 -28.25 1.15 -2.75
C GLY A 473 -27.38 0.11 -3.43
N ASP A 474 -27.23 0.27 -4.73
CA ASP A 474 -26.41 -0.58 -5.59
C ASP A 474 -25.21 0.20 -6.12
N GLY A 475 -24.10 -0.51 -6.29
CA GLY A 475 -22.92 -0.03 -6.97
C GLY A 475 -22.47 -1.03 -8.03
N TRP A 476 -22.00 -0.55 -9.18
CA TRP A 476 -21.35 -1.41 -10.16
C TRP A 476 -20.29 -0.65 -10.94
N LEU A 477 -19.30 -1.40 -11.43
CA LEU A 477 -18.28 -0.91 -12.32
C LEU A 477 -17.94 -1.94 -13.41
N VAL A 478 -17.50 -1.44 -14.56
CA VAL A 478 -16.84 -2.18 -15.62
C VAL A 478 -15.61 -1.39 -16.04
N ALA A 479 -14.45 -2.04 -16.04
CA ALA A 479 -13.20 -1.44 -16.47
C ALA A 479 -12.53 -2.34 -17.51
N PHE A 480 -12.00 -1.73 -18.56
CA PHE A 480 -11.19 -2.38 -19.58
C PHE A 480 -9.82 -1.73 -19.59
N GLN A 481 -8.78 -2.56 -19.60
CA GLN A 481 -7.39 -2.13 -19.69
C GLN A 481 -6.70 -2.88 -20.82
N ARG A 482 -5.98 -2.12 -21.65
CA ARG A 482 -5.05 -2.64 -22.65
C ARG A 482 -3.66 -2.12 -22.35
N THR A 483 -2.70 -3.04 -22.21
CA THR A 483 -1.28 -2.72 -21.99
C THR A 483 -0.44 -3.24 -23.15
N ARG A 484 0.36 -2.37 -23.74
CA ARG A 484 1.34 -2.66 -24.78
C ARG A 484 2.70 -2.12 -24.39
N SER A 485 3.73 -2.56 -25.04
CA SER A 485 5.11 -2.13 -24.78
C SER A 485 5.32 -0.62 -24.83
N ASN A 486 4.50 0.09 -25.59
CA ASN A 486 4.62 1.51 -25.83
C ASN A 486 3.34 2.31 -25.57
N TYR A 487 2.24 1.70 -25.12
CA TYR A 487 1.06 2.43 -24.68
C TYR A 487 0.17 1.65 -23.74
N THR A 488 -0.55 2.38 -22.91
CA THR A 488 -1.63 1.87 -22.06
C THR A 488 -2.92 2.63 -22.36
N ALA A 489 -4.02 1.89 -22.48
CA ALA A 489 -5.35 2.45 -22.67
C ALA A 489 -6.33 1.86 -21.66
N ASN A 490 -7.04 2.70 -20.92
CA ASN A 490 -7.99 2.33 -19.90
C ASN A 490 -9.36 2.97 -20.18
N LEU A 491 -10.43 2.23 -19.87
CA LEU A 491 -11.79 2.76 -19.85
C LEU A 491 -12.51 2.24 -18.61
N LEU A 492 -12.94 3.15 -17.74
CA LEU A 492 -13.79 2.86 -16.60
C LEU A 492 -15.20 3.38 -16.87
N VAL A 493 -16.20 2.59 -16.52
CA VAL A 493 -17.60 3.01 -16.43
C VAL A 493 -18.14 2.53 -15.08
N ALA A 494 -18.68 3.45 -14.28
CA ALA A 494 -19.19 3.13 -12.94
C ALA A 494 -20.51 3.82 -12.63
N ASN A 495 -21.27 3.23 -11.72
CA ASN A 495 -22.46 3.85 -11.13
C ASN A 495 -22.55 3.47 -9.66
N VAL A 496 -22.71 4.47 -8.80
CA VAL A 496 -22.89 4.27 -7.35
C VAL A 496 -24.17 4.99 -6.93
N ALA A 497 -25.15 4.25 -6.44
CA ALA A 497 -26.44 4.82 -6.03
C ALA A 497 -26.27 5.76 -4.81
N PRO A 498 -27.16 6.77 -4.64
CA PRO A 498 -27.07 7.70 -3.49
C PRO A 498 -27.20 7.03 -2.13
N GLY A 499 -27.90 5.89 -2.06
CA GLY A 499 -28.10 5.12 -0.84
C GLY A 499 -27.05 4.03 -0.58
N PHE A 500 -26.05 3.89 -1.46
CA PHE A 500 -25.00 2.89 -1.29
C PHE A 500 -24.05 3.28 -0.14
N ARG A 501 -23.71 2.31 0.71
CA ARG A 501 -22.85 2.48 1.88
C ARG A 501 -21.87 1.31 2.01
N ALA A 502 -20.60 1.60 2.20
CA ALA A 502 -19.55 0.64 2.49
C ALA A 502 -18.82 1.07 3.76
N ASP A 503 -19.52 0.95 4.92
CA ASP A 503 -19.02 1.54 6.18
C ASP A 503 -17.84 0.75 6.79
N MET A 504 -17.55 -0.48 6.29
CA MET A 504 -16.31 -1.20 6.56
C MET A 504 -15.17 -0.80 5.60
N GLY A 505 -15.45 0.06 4.65
CA GLY A 505 -14.55 0.48 3.60
C GLY A 505 -14.25 1.97 3.61
N TYR A 506 -13.45 2.40 2.64
CA TYR A 506 -13.25 3.80 2.32
C TYR A 506 -14.00 4.13 1.02
N LEU A 507 -15.16 4.76 1.14
CA LEU A 507 -16.00 5.19 0.01
C LEU A 507 -16.49 6.62 0.26
N PRO A 508 -15.73 7.66 -0.10
CA PRO A 508 -16.08 9.04 0.21
C PRO A 508 -17.17 9.64 -0.68
N GLN A 509 -17.45 9.06 -1.85
CA GLN A 509 -18.40 9.59 -2.81
C GLN A 509 -19.43 8.56 -3.23
N VAL A 510 -20.70 8.96 -3.30
CA VAL A 510 -21.84 8.16 -3.78
C VAL A 510 -22.82 9.04 -4.56
N GLY A 511 -23.80 8.43 -5.22
CA GLY A 511 -24.83 9.16 -5.96
C GLY A 511 -24.36 9.67 -7.30
N TYR A 512 -23.52 8.92 -8.02
CA TYR A 512 -22.94 9.34 -9.29
C TYR A 512 -22.87 8.23 -10.34
N ARG A 513 -22.70 8.65 -11.58
CA ARG A 513 -22.27 7.85 -12.73
C ARG A 513 -20.97 8.43 -13.27
N GLU A 514 -20.05 7.58 -13.68
CA GLU A 514 -18.72 7.96 -14.13
C GLU A 514 -18.34 7.25 -15.42
N VAL A 515 -17.67 7.96 -16.30
CA VAL A 515 -17.00 7.43 -17.49
C VAL A 515 -15.62 8.07 -17.57
N GLN A 516 -14.57 7.24 -17.53
CA GLN A 516 -13.18 7.70 -17.49
C GLN A 516 -12.34 6.93 -18.51
N PRO A 517 -12.18 7.44 -19.75
CA PRO A 517 -11.13 7.01 -20.64
C PRO A 517 -9.77 7.62 -20.26
N GLN A 518 -8.71 6.84 -20.40
CA GLN A 518 -7.32 7.26 -20.21
C GLN A 518 -6.44 6.61 -21.27
N PHE A 519 -5.46 7.35 -21.73
CA PHE A 519 -4.45 6.89 -22.68
C PHE A 519 -3.09 7.45 -22.32
N GLU A 520 -2.05 6.61 -22.40
CA GLU A 520 -0.65 6.97 -22.19
C GLU A 520 0.21 6.31 -23.27
N TYR A 521 1.18 7.03 -23.78
CA TYR A 521 2.14 6.57 -24.77
C TYR A 521 3.56 6.83 -24.32
N ASP A 522 4.41 5.78 -24.41
CA ASP A 522 5.79 5.76 -23.94
C ASP A 522 6.77 5.67 -25.11
N TRP A 523 7.86 6.44 -25.01
CA TRP A 523 9.06 6.31 -25.80
C TRP A 523 10.21 5.86 -24.93
N TYR A 524 11.01 4.92 -25.40
CA TYR A 524 12.20 4.43 -24.74
C TYR A 524 13.44 4.88 -25.48
N SER A 525 14.50 5.21 -24.74
CA SER A 525 15.78 5.67 -25.26
C SER A 525 16.92 4.95 -24.59
N ASN A 526 17.95 4.66 -25.38
CA ASN A 526 19.25 4.21 -24.89
C ASN A 526 20.27 5.38 -24.84
N ASP A 527 19.81 6.63 -24.94
CA ASP A 527 20.65 7.80 -24.85
C ASP A 527 21.21 7.99 -23.43
N SER A 528 22.30 8.71 -23.34
CA SER A 528 23.04 8.86 -22.07
C SER A 528 22.38 9.78 -21.07
N TRP A 529 21.40 10.62 -21.45
CA TRP A 529 20.81 11.61 -20.58
C TRP A 529 19.32 11.37 -20.20
N TRP A 530 18.57 10.55 -20.96
CA TRP A 530 17.20 10.16 -20.65
C TRP A 530 16.93 8.70 -21.01
N ASN A 531 15.95 8.08 -20.35
CA ASN A 531 15.67 6.65 -20.47
C ASN A 531 14.34 6.39 -21.15
N ASN A 532 13.28 7.00 -20.63
CA ASN A 532 11.98 6.98 -21.24
C ASN A 532 11.28 8.31 -20.99
N GLY A 533 10.29 8.59 -21.81
CA GLY A 533 9.41 9.72 -21.66
C GLY A 533 8.13 9.44 -22.43
N GLY A 534 7.11 10.21 -22.16
CA GLY A 534 5.83 9.96 -22.77
C GLY A 534 4.86 11.12 -22.60
N PHE A 535 3.66 10.88 -23.06
CA PHE A 535 2.54 11.75 -22.81
C PHE A 535 1.28 10.94 -22.54
N GLY A 536 0.37 11.51 -21.77
CA GLY A 536 -0.91 10.91 -21.50
C GLY A 536 -2.04 11.93 -21.53
N ALA A 537 -3.25 11.41 -21.67
CA ALA A 537 -4.48 12.16 -21.59
C ALA A 537 -5.55 11.35 -20.86
N SER A 538 -6.32 12.00 -20.02
CA SER A 538 -7.51 11.44 -19.39
C SER A 538 -8.69 12.39 -19.45
N TYR A 539 -9.89 11.81 -19.46
CA TYR A 539 -11.12 12.56 -19.37
C TYR A 539 -12.02 11.88 -18.34
N ASP A 540 -12.40 12.62 -17.30
CA ASP A 540 -13.29 12.14 -16.25
C ASP A 540 -14.64 12.85 -16.36
N TRP A 541 -15.72 12.08 -16.55
CA TRP A 541 -17.07 12.56 -16.66
C TRP A 541 -17.89 11.96 -15.52
N VAL A 542 -18.23 12.80 -14.54
CA VAL A 542 -18.98 12.38 -13.32
C VAL A 542 -20.28 13.17 -13.25
N ARG A 543 -21.42 12.47 -13.29
CA ARG A 543 -22.75 13.05 -13.22
C ARG A 543 -23.51 12.50 -12.04
N ALA A 544 -24.26 13.34 -11.34
CA ALA A 544 -25.15 12.90 -10.28
C ALA A 544 -26.21 11.90 -10.78
N SER A 545 -26.55 10.93 -9.94
CA SER A 545 -27.57 9.90 -10.23
C SER A 545 -28.92 10.50 -10.62
N GLY A 546 -29.69 9.77 -11.42
CA GLY A 546 -30.92 10.28 -12.01
C GLY A 546 -30.64 11.32 -13.11
N ASN A 547 -31.36 12.42 -13.10
CA ASN A 547 -31.17 13.58 -14.00
C ASN A 547 -30.45 14.73 -13.29
N GLY A 548 -29.60 14.42 -12.29
CA GLY A 548 -28.88 15.43 -11.51
C GLY A 548 -27.80 16.19 -12.33
N PRO A 549 -27.16 17.19 -11.70
CA PRO A 549 -26.14 18.01 -12.37
C PRO A 549 -24.89 17.20 -12.73
N MET A 550 -24.05 17.78 -13.59
CA MET A 550 -22.67 17.37 -13.76
C MET A 550 -21.94 17.67 -12.46
N LEU A 551 -21.31 16.67 -11.84
CA LEU A 551 -20.58 16.83 -10.58
C LEU A 551 -19.14 17.26 -10.84
N ASP A 552 -18.47 16.53 -11.74
CA ASP A 552 -17.11 16.81 -12.16
C ASP A 552 -16.98 16.46 -13.66
N ARG A 553 -16.27 17.31 -14.42
CA ARG A 553 -15.90 17.07 -15.80
C ARG A 553 -14.47 17.55 -15.99
N GLN A 554 -13.52 16.64 -15.93
CA GLN A 554 -12.10 16.96 -15.95
C GLN A 554 -11.45 16.43 -17.23
N ALA A 555 -10.75 17.30 -17.94
CA ALA A 555 -9.83 16.94 -19.00
C ALA A 555 -8.41 17.19 -18.52
N GLN A 556 -7.55 16.21 -18.66
CA GLN A 556 -6.16 16.29 -18.24
C GLN A 556 -5.25 15.83 -19.38
N ILE A 557 -4.17 16.55 -19.58
CA ILE A 557 -3.03 16.13 -20.41
C ILE A 557 -1.76 16.24 -19.58
N TYR A 558 -0.84 15.31 -19.77
CA TYR A 558 0.45 15.35 -19.11
C TYR A 558 1.55 14.83 -20.03
N ALA A 559 2.78 15.25 -19.76
CA ALA A 559 3.98 14.74 -20.37
C ALA A 559 5.02 14.45 -19.29
N PHE A 560 5.81 13.41 -19.47
CA PHE A 560 6.79 13.01 -18.50
C PHE A 560 8.12 12.59 -19.15
N VAL A 561 9.18 12.64 -18.35
CA VAL A 561 10.52 12.17 -18.73
C VAL A 561 11.24 11.60 -17.51
N HIS A 562 11.88 10.45 -17.69
CA HIS A 562 12.86 9.86 -16.77
C HIS A 562 14.26 10.04 -17.34
N ALA A 563 15.19 10.55 -16.55
CA ALA A 563 16.51 10.90 -17.00
C ALA A 563 17.61 10.57 -15.97
N VAL A 564 18.84 10.95 -16.26
CA VAL A 564 20.00 10.76 -15.38
C VAL A 564 19.80 11.42 -14.00
N GLY A 565 20.52 10.93 -13.00
CA GLY A 565 20.32 11.34 -11.61
C GLY A 565 19.03 10.74 -11.03
N GLN A 566 18.54 9.64 -11.61
CA GLN A 566 17.25 9.02 -11.28
C GLN A 566 16.14 10.08 -11.28
N SER A 567 16.22 11.05 -12.20
CA SER A 567 15.28 12.15 -12.25
C SER A 567 14.00 11.75 -12.98
N HIS A 568 12.91 12.28 -12.50
CA HIS A 568 11.57 12.17 -13.08
C HIS A 568 10.93 13.55 -13.07
N VAL A 569 10.35 13.96 -14.18
CA VAL A 569 9.58 15.21 -14.28
C VAL A 569 8.27 14.90 -15.00
N VAL A 570 7.16 15.31 -14.40
CA VAL A 570 5.82 15.30 -14.99
C VAL A 570 5.30 16.73 -15.04
N LEU A 571 4.78 17.12 -16.18
CA LEU A 571 4.07 18.39 -16.36
C LEU A 571 2.63 18.07 -16.71
N THR A 572 1.68 18.57 -15.91
CA THR A 572 0.25 18.32 -16.09
C THR A 572 -0.50 19.62 -16.29
N ALA A 573 -1.43 19.62 -17.26
CA ALA A 573 -2.42 20.67 -17.41
C ALA A 573 -3.83 20.08 -17.27
N ARG A 574 -4.65 20.69 -16.42
CA ARG A 574 -6.03 20.29 -16.13
C ARG A 574 -7.02 21.39 -16.48
N HIS A 575 -8.14 21.00 -17.06
CA HIS A 575 -9.35 21.80 -17.18
C HIS A 575 -10.49 21.04 -16.52
N ASP A 576 -11.10 21.65 -15.51
CA ASP A 576 -12.10 20.98 -14.66
C ASP A 576 -13.37 21.85 -14.56
N GLU A 577 -14.54 21.22 -14.67
CA GLU A 577 -15.82 21.79 -14.28
C GLU A 577 -16.32 21.04 -13.05
N GLN A 578 -16.36 21.73 -11.91
CA GLN A 578 -16.69 21.16 -10.62
C GLN A 578 -17.97 21.75 -10.05
N TYR A 579 -18.93 20.90 -9.71
CA TYR A 579 -20.17 21.32 -9.06
C TYR A 579 -20.06 21.26 -7.55
N PHE A 580 -20.34 22.39 -6.89
CA PHE A 580 -20.38 22.45 -5.43
C PHE A 580 -21.29 23.58 -4.96
N GLY A 581 -22.07 23.37 -3.87
CA GLY A 581 -22.91 24.40 -3.26
C GLY A 581 -23.94 25.02 -4.22
N GLY A 582 -24.45 24.24 -5.18
CA GLY A 582 -25.43 24.73 -6.16
C GLY A 582 -24.83 25.48 -7.36
N ARG A 583 -23.50 25.49 -7.50
CA ARG A 583 -22.77 26.21 -8.55
C ARG A 583 -21.78 25.29 -9.28
N THR A 584 -21.55 25.58 -10.55
CA THR A 584 -20.46 24.94 -11.33
C THR A 584 -19.30 25.93 -11.45
N PHE A 585 -18.11 25.47 -11.09
CA PHE A 585 -16.85 26.21 -11.20
C PHE A 585 -16.05 25.65 -12.36
N THR A 586 -15.62 26.52 -13.26
CA THR A 586 -14.66 26.18 -14.32
C THR A 586 -13.26 26.54 -13.81
N LEU A 587 -12.37 25.53 -13.74
CA LEU A 587 -11.05 25.63 -13.13
C LEU A 587 -9.98 25.23 -14.15
N GLY A 588 -8.90 25.99 -14.18
CA GLY A 588 -7.67 25.65 -14.91
C GLY A 588 -6.54 25.49 -13.90
N GLN A 589 -5.81 24.37 -13.97
CA GLN A 589 -4.69 24.09 -13.08
C GLN A 589 -3.50 23.56 -13.86
N TYR A 590 -2.31 23.88 -13.37
CA TYR A 590 -1.03 23.36 -13.85
C TYR A 590 -0.30 22.74 -12.67
N GLU A 591 0.34 21.59 -12.92
CA GLU A 591 1.07 20.86 -11.92
C GLU A 591 2.43 20.46 -12.48
N ILE A 592 3.45 20.55 -11.66
CA ILE A 592 4.75 19.98 -11.88
C ILE A 592 5.04 19.02 -10.72
N ASP A 593 5.38 17.80 -11.07
CA ASP A 593 5.97 16.82 -10.18
C ASP A 593 7.41 16.60 -10.67
N ALA A 594 8.38 16.77 -9.81
CA ALA A 594 9.77 16.60 -10.16
C ALA A 594 10.53 15.94 -9.00
N SER A 595 11.21 14.85 -9.30
CA SER A 595 12.08 14.16 -8.35
C SER A 595 13.44 13.88 -8.94
N ALA A 596 14.48 13.80 -8.10
CA ALA A 596 15.81 13.40 -8.51
C ALA A 596 16.64 12.88 -7.33
N GLN A 597 17.63 12.04 -7.65
CA GLN A 597 18.69 11.62 -6.74
C GLN A 597 20.06 11.95 -7.33
N PRO A 598 20.46 13.23 -7.33
CA PRO A 598 21.73 13.66 -7.94
C PRO A 598 22.96 13.15 -7.20
N LEU A 599 22.82 12.80 -5.93
CA LEU A 599 23.87 12.27 -5.08
C LEU A 599 23.35 11.03 -4.34
N ARG A 600 24.21 10.03 -4.12
CA ARG A 600 23.85 8.78 -3.43
C ARG A 600 23.24 8.97 -2.03
N TRP A 601 23.42 10.12 -1.42
CA TRP A 601 22.95 10.46 -0.08
C TRP A 601 21.83 11.51 -0.05
N LEU A 602 21.42 12.05 -1.21
CA LEU A 602 20.37 13.08 -1.33
C LEU A 602 19.36 12.69 -2.40
N GLN A 603 18.14 12.52 -2.01
CA GLN A 603 16.95 12.47 -2.86
C GLN A 603 16.10 13.70 -2.55
N PHE A 604 15.50 14.30 -3.56
CA PHE A 604 14.50 15.34 -3.38
C PHE A 604 13.34 15.14 -4.37
N GLU A 605 12.20 15.66 -3.97
CA GLU A 605 10.99 15.68 -4.78
C GLU A 605 10.24 16.98 -4.50
N VAL A 606 9.56 17.51 -5.48
CA VAL A 606 8.67 18.66 -5.34
C VAL A 606 7.44 18.47 -6.19
N ASP A 607 6.28 18.55 -5.54
CA ASP A 607 4.99 18.73 -6.19
C ASP A 607 4.57 20.18 -6.09
N ALA A 608 4.22 20.80 -7.20
CA ALA A 608 3.72 22.17 -7.19
C ALA A 608 2.49 22.27 -8.11
N THR A 609 1.39 22.75 -7.54
CA THR A 609 0.13 23.02 -8.24
C THR A 609 -0.21 24.49 -8.17
N GLY A 610 -0.50 25.08 -9.31
CA GLY A 610 -0.93 26.47 -9.40
C GLY A 610 -2.13 26.61 -10.34
N GLY A 611 -3.00 27.60 -10.07
CA GLY A 611 -4.16 27.86 -10.92
C GLY A 611 -5.42 28.22 -10.13
N ASP A 612 -6.57 27.80 -10.66
CA ASP A 612 -7.85 28.03 -10.01
C ASP A 612 -8.10 27.04 -8.86
N GLY A 613 -8.82 27.46 -7.83
CA GLY A 613 -9.27 26.62 -6.71
C GLY A 613 -10.67 27.01 -6.25
N VAL A 614 -11.27 26.21 -5.38
CA VAL A 614 -12.60 26.49 -4.81
C VAL A 614 -12.47 26.64 -3.29
N ASP A 615 -13.02 27.74 -2.77
CA ASP A 615 -13.35 27.89 -1.36
C ASP A 615 -14.67 27.14 -1.09
N TYR A 616 -14.58 25.98 -0.47
CA TYR A 616 -15.74 25.15 -0.19
C TYR A 616 -16.60 25.68 0.95
N VAL A 617 -16.04 26.48 1.84
CA VAL A 617 -16.81 27.10 2.94
C VAL A 617 -17.66 28.25 2.43
N GLY A 618 -17.06 29.15 1.62
CA GLY A 618 -17.74 30.32 1.08
C GLY A 618 -18.40 30.10 -0.29
N VAL A 619 -18.25 28.90 -0.90
CA VAL A 619 -18.76 28.53 -2.23
C VAL A 619 -18.31 29.55 -3.30
N ARG A 620 -16.99 29.79 -3.36
CA ARG A 620 -16.37 30.82 -4.21
C ARG A 620 -15.20 30.26 -5.00
N LYS A 621 -15.00 30.78 -6.21
CA LYS A 621 -13.77 30.51 -6.98
C LYS A 621 -12.64 31.37 -6.43
N GLY A 622 -11.45 30.80 -6.36
CA GLY A 622 -10.22 31.46 -5.94
C GLY A 622 -9.02 31.05 -6.80
N ARG A 623 -7.83 31.49 -6.39
CA ARG A 623 -6.54 31.10 -6.96
C ARG A 623 -5.79 30.26 -5.93
N LEU A 624 -5.43 29.05 -6.32
CA LEU A 624 -4.69 28.10 -5.51
C LEU A 624 -3.20 28.14 -5.87
N LEU A 625 -2.36 28.07 -4.85
CA LEU A 625 -0.96 27.69 -4.94
C LEU A 625 -0.66 26.65 -3.87
N SER A 626 -0.18 25.49 -4.29
CA SER A 626 0.31 24.43 -3.39
C SER A 626 1.71 24.04 -3.81
N ILE A 627 2.64 23.93 -2.86
CA ILE A 627 4.02 23.50 -3.09
C ILE A 627 4.38 22.50 -1.97
N ALA A 628 4.70 21.27 -2.34
CA ALA A 628 5.03 20.19 -1.42
C ALA A 628 6.44 19.64 -1.70
N PRO A 629 7.49 20.27 -1.13
CA PRO A 629 8.84 19.74 -1.21
C PRO A 629 9.04 18.56 -0.26
N SER A 630 9.76 17.56 -0.69
CA SER A 630 10.29 16.50 0.18
C SER A 630 11.76 16.22 -0.11
N PHE A 631 12.49 15.75 0.88
CA PHE A 631 13.85 15.26 0.70
C PHE A 631 14.20 14.16 1.69
N THR A 632 15.02 13.22 1.22
CA THR A 632 15.66 12.20 2.05
C THR A 632 17.16 12.39 2.02
N LEU A 633 17.76 12.51 3.20
CA LEU A 633 19.19 12.61 3.40
C LEU A 633 19.71 11.34 4.07
N SER A 634 20.67 10.66 3.44
CA SER A 634 21.34 9.48 3.98
C SER A 634 22.85 9.63 3.86
N PRO A 635 23.50 10.49 4.66
CA PRO A 635 24.93 10.84 4.49
C PRO A 635 25.88 9.69 4.80
N GLY A 636 25.40 8.59 5.34
CA GLY A 636 26.15 7.36 5.63
C GLY A 636 25.23 6.18 5.82
N PRO A 637 25.75 5.03 6.24
CA PRO A 637 24.94 3.81 6.38
C PRO A 637 23.94 3.84 7.53
N HIS A 638 24.13 4.72 8.50
CA HIS A 638 23.40 4.70 9.78
C HIS A 638 22.34 5.78 9.92
N LEU A 639 22.50 6.94 9.25
CA LEU A 639 21.60 8.08 9.43
C LEU A 639 20.68 8.25 8.23
N GLU A 640 19.39 8.43 8.52
CA GLU A 640 18.38 8.86 7.57
C GLU A 640 17.60 10.01 8.14
N ILE A 641 17.35 11.01 7.32
CA ILE A 641 16.54 12.17 7.64
C ILE A 641 15.58 12.39 6.47
N ASP A 642 14.29 12.27 6.76
CA ASP A 642 13.20 12.55 5.83
C ASP A 642 12.51 13.84 6.24
N PHE A 643 12.27 14.69 5.28
CA PHE A 643 11.49 15.90 5.43
C PHE A 643 10.40 15.93 4.37
N VAL A 644 9.17 16.17 4.80
CA VAL A 644 8.02 16.45 3.93
C VAL A 644 7.41 17.77 4.34
N GLY A 645 7.36 18.71 3.40
CA GLY A 645 6.71 19.99 3.56
C GLY A 645 5.46 20.10 2.71
N ASN A 646 4.51 20.95 3.12
CA ASN A 646 3.43 21.41 2.26
C ASN A 646 3.12 22.86 2.59
N PHE A 647 3.15 23.70 1.59
CA PHE A 647 2.70 25.08 1.65
C PHE A 647 1.50 25.21 0.73
N GLU A 648 0.35 25.59 1.25
CA GLU A 648 -0.87 25.80 0.50
C GLU A 648 -1.48 27.17 0.83
N GLN A 649 -1.89 27.91 -0.20
CA GLN A 649 -2.65 29.14 -0.04
C GLN A 649 -3.77 29.21 -1.06
N LEU A 650 -4.89 29.79 -0.65
CA LEU A 650 -6.02 30.11 -1.49
C LEU A 650 -6.32 31.61 -1.38
N GLU A 651 -6.49 32.29 -2.52
CA GLU A 651 -6.90 33.68 -2.63
C GLU A 651 -8.29 33.76 -3.25
N VAL A 652 -9.16 34.59 -2.69
CA VAL A 652 -10.52 34.84 -3.21
C VAL A 652 -10.72 36.34 -3.38
N ALA A 653 -11.14 36.74 -4.55
CA ALA A 653 -11.34 38.17 -4.89
C ALA A 653 -10.10 39.05 -4.68
N GLY A 654 -8.89 38.48 -4.84
CA GLY A 654 -7.61 39.19 -4.67
C GLY A 654 -7.13 39.26 -3.22
N GLU A 655 -7.89 38.73 -2.26
CA GLU A 655 -7.49 38.63 -0.86
C GLU A 655 -7.17 37.19 -0.47
N ARG A 656 -6.16 37.02 0.37
CA ARG A 656 -5.79 35.69 0.87
C ARG A 656 -6.85 35.18 1.82
N LEU A 657 -7.45 34.02 1.50
CA LEU A 657 -8.42 33.34 2.33
C LEU A 657 -7.74 32.61 3.47
N TYR A 658 -6.75 31.77 3.13
CA TYR A 658 -5.93 31.07 4.12
C TYR A 658 -4.52 30.81 3.60
N THR A 659 -3.63 30.52 4.54
CA THR A 659 -2.33 29.89 4.32
C THR A 659 -2.20 28.71 5.26
N ALA A 660 -1.92 27.51 4.72
CA ALA A 660 -1.61 26.32 5.49
C ALA A 660 -0.15 25.92 5.24
N ARG A 661 0.54 25.55 6.31
CA ARG A 661 1.90 25.02 6.28
C ARG A 661 1.95 23.75 7.08
N LEU A 662 2.48 22.70 6.48
CA LEU A 662 2.74 21.42 7.12
C LEU A 662 4.23 21.15 7.03
N TYR A 663 4.77 20.60 8.11
CA TYR A 663 6.15 20.11 8.19
C TYR A 663 6.15 18.78 8.91
N ASP A 664 6.72 17.75 8.29
CA ASP A 664 6.96 16.43 8.86
C ASP A 664 8.46 16.15 8.74
N LEU A 665 9.15 16.10 9.87
CA LEU A 665 10.56 15.79 9.96
C LEU A 665 10.74 14.47 10.70
N ARG A 666 11.39 13.52 10.07
CA ARG A 666 11.71 12.20 10.62
C ARG A 666 13.21 11.99 10.56
N ALA A 667 13.82 11.64 11.66
CA ALA A 667 15.24 11.32 11.72
C ALA A 667 15.40 9.95 12.39
N ALA A 668 16.14 9.06 11.74
CA ALA A 668 16.42 7.74 12.25
C ALA A 668 17.92 7.46 12.25
N TRP A 669 18.41 6.95 13.36
CA TRP A 669 19.76 6.40 13.47
C TRP A 669 19.68 4.90 13.62
N TYR A 670 20.16 4.16 12.66
CA TYR A 670 20.21 2.71 12.64
C TYR A 670 21.59 2.24 13.13
N PHE A 671 21.64 1.57 14.28
CA PHE A 671 22.89 0.93 14.74
C PHE A 671 23.24 -0.28 13.86
N ASN A 672 22.20 -0.99 13.45
CA ASN A 672 22.19 -2.11 12.49
C ASN A 672 20.74 -2.34 12.03
N SER A 673 20.46 -3.36 11.22
CA SER A 673 19.11 -3.69 10.74
C SER A 673 18.09 -4.06 11.86
N ARG A 674 18.54 -4.29 13.11
CA ARG A 674 17.68 -4.69 14.24
C ARG A 674 17.50 -3.62 15.30
N MET A 675 18.38 -2.61 15.37
CA MET A 675 18.39 -1.64 16.46
C MET A 675 18.47 -0.22 15.91
N PHE A 676 17.54 0.62 16.35
CA PHE A 676 17.46 2.01 15.90
C PHE A 676 16.89 2.95 16.96
N VAL A 677 17.12 4.24 16.76
CA VAL A 677 16.38 5.33 17.40
C VAL A 677 15.74 6.19 16.31
N ARG A 678 14.51 6.64 16.54
CA ARG A 678 13.75 7.49 15.61
C ARG A 678 13.17 8.68 16.34
N ALA A 679 13.29 9.86 15.77
CA ALA A 679 12.61 11.07 16.19
C ALA A 679 11.71 11.57 15.06
N ILE A 680 10.48 11.95 15.38
CA ILE A 680 9.50 12.52 14.46
C ILE A 680 9.00 13.82 15.05
N ALA A 681 8.88 14.87 14.23
CA ALA A 681 8.26 16.14 14.58
C ALA A 681 7.33 16.57 13.44
N GLN A 682 6.06 16.77 13.75
CA GLN A 682 5.02 17.12 12.79
C GLN A 682 4.35 18.41 13.22
N GLU A 683 4.40 19.44 12.38
CA GLU A 683 3.78 20.74 12.64
C GLU A 683 2.78 21.08 11.53
N GLN A 684 1.63 21.60 11.93
CA GLN A 684 0.66 22.24 11.05
C GLN A 684 0.36 23.64 11.58
N ASP A 685 0.49 24.68 10.72
CA ASP A 685 0.16 26.08 11.00
C ASP A 685 -0.84 26.57 9.92
N VAL A 686 -2.08 26.77 10.29
CA VAL A 686 -3.13 27.30 9.44
C VAL A 686 -3.52 28.70 9.88
N ARG A 687 -3.45 29.67 8.96
CA ARG A 687 -3.82 31.07 9.20
C ARG A 687 -4.97 31.44 8.29
N ASN A 688 -6.06 31.91 8.87
CA ASN A 688 -7.29 32.28 8.20
C ASN A 688 -7.50 33.80 8.20
N ASN A 689 -7.96 34.36 7.09
CA ASN A 689 -8.51 35.71 7.05
C ASN A 689 -9.95 35.66 7.58
N VAL A 690 -10.12 35.92 8.86
CA VAL A 690 -11.42 35.80 9.55
C VAL A 690 -12.52 36.67 8.97
N ALA A 691 -12.17 37.76 8.24
CA ALA A 691 -13.15 38.58 7.54
C ALA A 691 -13.84 37.87 6.37
N LEU A 692 -13.21 36.79 5.85
CA LEU A 692 -13.71 36.02 4.73
C LEU A 692 -14.35 34.70 5.15
N TYR A 693 -14.32 34.36 6.43
CA TYR A 693 -14.88 33.14 7.02
C TYR A 693 -16.12 33.42 7.88
N PRO A 694 -16.94 32.39 8.15
CA PRO A 694 -18.02 32.51 9.12
C PRO A 694 -17.52 32.92 10.53
N PRO A 695 -18.32 33.66 11.32
CA PRO A 695 -17.97 34.02 12.69
C PRO A 695 -17.60 32.79 13.53
N GLY A 696 -16.58 32.94 14.39
CA GLY A 696 -16.06 31.84 15.22
C GLY A 696 -14.93 31.02 14.60
N THR A 697 -14.58 31.26 13.34
CA THR A 697 -13.39 30.65 12.75
C THR A 697 -12.12 31.23 13.42
N PRO A 698 -11.19 30.41 13.93
CA PRO A 698 -9.95 30.89 14.50
C PRO A 698 -9.09 31.59 13.45
N SER A 699 -8.47 32.73 13.81
CA SER A 699 -7.50 33.41 12.93
C SER A 699 -6.27 32.57 12.65
N ARG A 700 -5.91 31.70 13.60
CA ARG A 700 -4.79 30.76 13.48
C ARG A 700 -5.09 29.47 14.24
N THR A 701 -4.71 28.34 13.67
CA THR A 701 -4.65 27.04 14.36
C THR A 701 -3.27 26.46 14.12
N ARG A 702 -2.59 26.11 15.21
CA ARG A 702 -1.26 25.51 15.16
C ARG A 702 -1.23 24.25 15.99
N THR A 703 -0.80 23.14 15.39
CA THR A 703 -0.58 21.86 16.07
C THR A 703 0.87 21.44 15.92
N LEU A 704 1.42 20.84 16.96
CA LEU A 704 2.72 20.17 16.92
C LEU A 704 2.58 18.83 17.59
N ALA A 705 3.06 17.77 16.94
CA ALA A 705 3.18 16.44 17.52
C ALA A 705 4.62 15.98 17.42
N SER A 706 5.13 15.30 18.43
CA SER A 706 6.43 14.68 18.37
C SER A 706 6.43 13.26 18.90
N GLN A 707 7.35 12.46 18.38
CA GLN A 707 7.61 11.09 18.84
C GLN A 707 9.12 10.88 18.92
N PHE A 708 9.56 10.26 20.01
CA PHE A 708 10.88 9.67 20.11
C PHE A 708 10.74 8.20 20.42
N LEU A 709 11.42 7.33 19.65
CA LEU A 709 11.30 5.88 19.75
C LEU A 709 12.68 5.22 19.70
N PHE A 710 12.99 4.38 20.66
CA PHE A 710 14.02 3.36 20.58
C PHE A 710 13.37 2.03 20.22
N GLY A 711 13.90 1.33 19.21
CA GLY A 711 13.45 0.01 18.77
C GLY A 711 14.60 -1.00 18.73
N TYR A 712 14.33 -2.20 19.23
CA TYR A 712 15.16 -3.38 19.05
C TYR A 712 14.28 -4.53 18.59
N MET A 713 14.49 -5.00 17.35
CA MET A 713 13.69 -6.04 16.70
C MET A 713 14.59 -7.23 16.35
N VAL A 714 14.35 -8.36 16.95
CA VAL A 714 15.01 -9.62 16.59
C VAL A 714 14.42 -10.19 15.30
N ASN A 715 13.09 -10.06 15.17
CA ASN A 715 12.26 -10.33 14.00
C ASN A 715 10.97 -9.52 14.17
N PRO A 716 10.04 -9.47 13.19
CA PRO A 716 8.82 -8.67 13.28
C PRO A 716 7.98 -8.90 14.55
N TRP A 717 8.06 -10.09 15.15
CA TRP A 717 7.23 -10.52 16.29
C TRP A 717 7.94 -10.48 17.66
N THR A 718 9.28 -10.45 17.67
CA THR A 718 10.09 -10.37 18.90
C THR A 718 10.78 -9.02 18.96
N SER A 719 10.28 -8.12 19.80
CA SER A 719 10.72 -6.73 19.82
C SER A 719 10.65 -6.09 21.21
N LEU A 720 11.46 -5.06 21.39
CA LEU A 720 11.45 -4.13 22.52
C LEU A 720 11.33 -2.72 21.96
N PHE A 721 10.34 -1.94 22.43
CA PHE A 721 10.19 -0.55 22.13
C PHE A 721 10.10 0.29 23.39
N ALA A 722 10.81 1.43 23.41
CA ALA A 722 10.69 2.44 24.45
C ALA A 722 10.45 3.79 23.76
N GLY A 723 9.41 4.50 24.14
CA GLY A 723 9.02 5.69 23.40
C GLY A 723 8.41 6.79 24.26
N TYR A 724 8.43 7.96 23.65
CA TYR A 724 7.79 9.19 24.14
C TYR A 724 7.03 9.82 22.98
N THR A 725 5.80 10.25 23.26
CA THR A 725 4.99 11.06 22.33
C THR A 725 4.41 12.26 23.04
N ASP A 726 4.27 13.38 22.34
CA ASP A 726 3.53 14.52 22.84
C ASP A 726 2.80 15.27 21.74
N ASN A 727 1.83 16.08 22.14
CA ASN A 727 1.06 16.92 21.23
C ASN A 727 0.76 18.28 21.86
N TYR A 728 0.76 19.31 21.00
CA TYR A 728 0.51 20.70 21.36
C TYR A 728 -0.57 21.30 20.46
N LEU A 729 -1.32 22.23 21.00
CA LEU A 729 -2.32 23.02 20.30
C LEU A 729 -2.17 24.50 20.65
N GLY A 730 -2.29 25.37 19.66
CA GLY A 730 -2.41 26.80 19.79
C GLY A 730 -3.53 27.32 18.88
N THR A 731 -4.39 28.20 19.38
CA THR A 731 -5.48 28.82 18.65
C THR A 731 -5.48 30.32 18.77
N GLY A 732 -5.79 31.05 17.71
CA GLY A 732 -5.74 32.52 17.69
C GLY A 732 -4.31 33.01 17.97
N ASP A 733 -4.18 33.92 18.93
CA ASP A 733 -2.89 34.49 19.34
C ASP A 733 -2.25 33.72 20.50
N THR A 734 -2.84 32.59 20.92
CA THR A 734 -2.26 31.74 21.97
C THR A 734 -1.03 31.02 21.49
N GLY A 735 -0.01 30.90 22.33
CA GLY A 735 1.15 30.05 22.05
C GLY A 735 0.79 28.57 22.03
N LEU A 736 1.71 27.72 21.50
CA LEU A 736 1.57 26.28 21.61
C LEU A 736 1.54 25.84 23.06
N ALA A 737 0.47 25.14 23.46
CA ALA A 737 0.31 24.55 24.78
C ALA A 737 0.28 23.04 24.64
N GLN A 738 1.12 22.34 25.42
CA GLN A 738 1.13 20.87 25.43
C GLN A 738 -0.24 20.35 25.88
N GLN A 739 -0.90 19.54 25.07
CA GLN A 739 -2.21 18.95 25.34
C GLN A 739 -2.09 17.61 26.05
N GLY A 740 -1.07 16.84 25.66
CA GLY A 740 -0.80 15.55 26.25
C GLY A 740 0.61 15.08 25.96
N ARG A 741 1.06 14.10 26.74
CA ARG A 741 2.30 13.35 26.49
C ARG A 741 2.16 11.95 27.04
N THR A 742 2.81 10.98 26.37
CA THR A 742 2.80 9.59 26.78
C THR A 742 4.21 9.03 26.75
N TYR A 743 4.60 8.38 27.83
CA TYR A 743 5.77 7.51 27.91
C TYR A 743 5.32 6.08 27.84
N PHE A 744 6.03 5.22 27.10
CA PHE A 744 5.72 3.80 27.05
C PHE A 744 6.95 2.94 26.91
N LEU A 745 6.82 1.70 27.42
CA LEU A 745 7.73 0.59 27.23
C LEU A 745 6.90 -0.60 26.80
N LYS A 746 7.20 -1.19 25.65
CA LYS A 746 6.53 -2.37 25.12
C LYS A 746 7.53 -3.48 24.84
N VAL A 747 7.21 -4.69 25.25
CA VAL A 747 7.96 -5.91 24.95
C VAL A 747 7.02 -6.91 24.34
N SER A 748 7.44 -7.55 23.26
CA SER A 748 6.77 -8.71 22.66
C SER A 748 7.77 -9.83 22.39
N TYR A 749 7.32 -11.08 22.52
CA TYR A 749 8.16 -12.23 22.27
C TYR A 749 7.37 -13.35 21.59
N ALA A 750 7.87 -13.82 20.46
CA ALA A 750 7.26 -14.90 19.70
C ALA A 750 7.75 -16.27 20.18
N PHE A 751 6.85 -17.03 20.79
CA PHE A 751 7.05 -18.44 21.09
C PHE A 751 6.56 -19.27 19.91
N GLN A 752 7.44 -20.05 19.35
CA GLN A 752 7.13 -20.97 18.27
C GLN A 752 7.02 -22.39 18.82
N LEU A 753 5.82 -23.01 18.71
CA LEU A 753 5.48 -24.32 19.23
C LEU A 753 5.41 -25.39 18.13
#